data_e128214ae176b70a726da56108c19f3c
#
_entry.id   e128214ae176b70a726da56108c19f3c
#
_cell.length_a   1.000
_cell.length_b   1.000
_cell.length_c   1.000
_cell.angle_alpha   90.00
_cell.angle_beta   90.00
_cell.angle_gamma   90.00
#
_symmetry.space_group_name_H-M   'P 1'
#
loop_
_entity.id
_entity.type
_entity.pdbx_description
1 polymer ?
#
loop_
_entity_poly.entity_id
_entity_poly.type
_entity_poly.pdbx_seq_one_letter_code
_entity_poly.pdbx_strand_id
1 'polypeptide(L)'
;MKNLIVISVLALLFLSNGLFSQTGITSKRDTIKYIPFGKAEPYTLPDVKGITTNIPFMGKVTAVGKAENMNGFKDNKNTILAETEWILLDSIYVESIVPPSGNLGVILNTGTRTLELIHPLNLTTDAINAIKKAPKWLRPQLEYTLSKLNGGIQNLRASIINNATDPFIDEIAYTIAYTTPEFLASDYFFPNLFLENAQLVYAHDTDLAYVDIVDYGTSTSDENYYSTVKYWKIDKDSNRVQIEVPKEIYYMYIVHPKITDEYEAYVNPTLAESNYDHTTNIDVPPYGVFWRDYLYSHTEQKPDTTGDDFPILKDEASKCQVLWDEKNAEPSAIRTVTKWINDVMEFNSGTERPHQPVRIYSLHLGRCGEHEDITAAAARSCLIPARGIDAISSDHVWNEFWDEQWWQWEPVNNSHKDNLVYEKGWGKKFGSIVAHRSDGVAESVTNTYSEKPCTINLFARDSHDQPIDGATFLLAVQGTLDQSSIFIDSYAITDNNGLATFTVVAGQNYFARLNSSLGNVPAQNNQVVELVKNPQAGGEYSYILRPANFKTITKPTVVQYPDTPSDEYLLKVNYNAQSQNIKWSVLFNDFGGSNTSYEKSGGKANFYLTDEYNYNLGKSNSDYSVIASRENASNISCDYKFVRWQEYFAWLKNLECISNSVEMSASFSLYVNLLVDVNETQNTESQVNCYPNPMSNNTQFKFNVQDESNIRLSIYDIQGIKIKTIAEGMHQPGNYSLDWNGCDEQGNHLSNGMYFYQLDINGRKKVGKLMVVR
;
A
#
# COMPACT_ATOMS: atom_id res chain seq x y z
N MET A 1 -21.11 -34.78 26.67
CA MET A 1 -21.48 -33.38 26.97
C MET A 1 -20.32 -32.39 26.68
N LYS A 2 -19.46 -32.67 25.69
CA LYS A 2 -18.38 -31.73 25.27
C LYS A 2 -18.47 -31.33 23.79
N ASN A 3 -19.42 -31.88 23.03
CA ASN A 3 -19.55 -31.63 21.59
C ASN A 3 -20.76 -30.72 21.23
N LEU A 4 -21.43 -30.13 22.22
CA LEU A 4 -22.58 -29.23 21.97
C LEU A 4 -22.23 -27.73 22.11
N ILE A 5 -21.04 -27.38 22.57
CA ILE A 5 -20.65 -25.97 22.79
C ILE A 5 -19.87 -25.40 21.60
N VAL A 6 -19.26 -26.25 20.77
CA VAL A 6 -18.51 -25.79 19.59
C VAL A 6 -19.41 -25.40 18.42
N ILE A 7 -20.61 -26.01 18.32
CA ILE A 7 -21.56 -25.70 17.24
C ILE A 7 -22.32 -24.37 17.48
N SER A 8 -22.42 -23.94 18.75
CA SER A 8 -23.13 -22.69 19.09
C SER A 8 -22.29 -21.42 18.89
N VAL A 9 -20.94 -21.54 18.85
CA VAL A 9 -20.06 -20.40 18.62
C VAL A 9 -19.79 -20.19 17.12
N LEU A 10 -19.78 -21.26 16.33
CA LEU A 10 -19.75 -21.12 14.87
C LEU A 10 -21.08 -20.58 14.28
N ALA A 11 -22.23 -20.95 14.87
CA ALA A 11 -23.53 -20.44 14.41
C ALA A 11 -23.75 -18.95 14.73
N LEU A 12 -23.05 -18.38 15.71
CA LEU A 12 -23.10 -16.95 16.04
C LEU A 12 -22.15 -16.10 15.20
N LEU A 13 -21.12 -16.69 14.61
CA LEU A 13 -20.24 -16.03 13.63
C LEU A 13 -20.83 -16.02 12.21
N PHE A 14 -21.71 -16.96 11.90
CA PHE A 14 -22.45 -16.99 10.62
C PHE A 14 -23.71 -16.12 10.60
N LEU A 15 -24.24 -15.72 11.75
CA LEU A 15 -25.41 -14.85 11.83
C LEU A 15 -25.12 -13.35 11.77
N SER A 16 -23.85 -12.96 11.88
CA SER A 16 -23.45 -11.56 11.67
C SER A 16 -23.05 -11.24 10.21
N ASN A 17 -22.78 -12.25 9.40
CA ASN A 17 -22.40 -12.11 7.99
C ASN A 17 -23.56 -12.26 6.99
N GLY A 18 -24.78 -12.51 7.46
CA GLY A 18 -25.93 -12.83 6.62
C GLY A 18 -26.78 -11.66 6.12
N LEU A 19 -26.33 -10.42 6.23
CA LEU A 19 -27.19 -9.26 5.94
C LEU A 19 -26.73 -8.37 4.79
N PHE A 20 -25.70 -8.74 4.05
CA PHE A 20 -25.16 -7.87 3.01
C PHE A 20 -24.58 -8.63 1.81
N SER A 21 -25.16 -9.73 1.38
CA SER A 21 -24.82 -10.29 0.09
C SER A 21 -25.85 -9.82 -0.93
N GLN A 22 -25.60 -8.73 -1.57
CA GLN A 22 -26.19 -8.43 -2.88
C GLN A 22 -25.70 -7.13 -3.45
N THR A 23 -24.91 -7.24 -4.45
CA THR A 23 -24.82 -6.27 -5.50
C THR A 23 -24.45 -6.88 -6.83
N GLY A 24 -25.10 -7.84 -7.26
CA GLY A 24 -25.51 -7.67 -8.62
C GLY A 24 -26.69 -6.71 -8.52
N ILE A 25 -26.83 -5.75 -9.32
CA ILE A 25 -28.01 -4.93 -9.52
C ILE A 25 -29.11 -5.85 -10.00
N THR A 26 -29.49 -6.76 -9.18
CA THR A 26 -30.36 -7.84 -9.54
C THR A 26 -31.30 -8.10 -8.42
N SER A 27 -32.48 -7.75 -8.67
CA SER A 27 -33.76 -8.33 -8.20
C SER A 27 -33.95 -8.69 -6.73
N LYS A 28 -32.94 -8.71 -5.88
CA LYS A 28 -33.08 -8.73 -4.43
C LYS A 28 -32.44 -7.49 -3.83
N ARG A 29 -33.04 -6.35 -4.10
CA ARG A 29 -32.84 -5.15 -3.27
C ARG A 29 -32.93 -5.54 -1.82
N ASP A 30 -32.02 -4.99 -1.03
CA ASP A 30 -32.08 -5.07 0.41
C ASP A 30 -33.54 -4.89 0.87
N THR A 31 -34.12 -5.95 1.39
CA THR A 31 -35.51 -5.93 1.87
C THR A 31 -35.64 -5.12 3.14
N ILE A 32 -34.55 -4.60 3.68
CA ILE A 32 -34.54 -3.74 4.85
C ILE A 32 -35.12 -2.38 4.47
N LYS A 33 -36.26 -2.08 5.08
CA LYS A 33 -36.83 -0.73 5.01
C LYS A 33 -36.10 0.15 6.02
N TYR A 34 -35.33 1.08 5.53
CA TYR A 34 -34.66 2.05 6.38
C TYR A 34 -35.64 3.12 6.85
N ILE A 35 -35.55 3.44 8.13
CA ILE A 35 -36.45 4.37 8.82
C ILE A 35 -35.62 5.55 9.31
N PRO A 36 -35.96 6.80 8.96
CA PRO A 36 -35.32 7.96 9.52
C PRO A 36 -35.45 8.03 11.03
N PHE A 37 -34.35 8.26 11.72
CA PHE A 37 -34.28 8.37 13.17
C PHE A 37 -33.42 9.56 13.59
N GLY A 38 -34.08 10.68 13.86
CA GLY A 38 -33.37 11.90 14.23
C GLY A 38 -32.60 12.56 13.07
N LYS A 39 -31.81 13.56 13.42
CA LYS A 39 -30.95 14.30 12.50
C LYS A 39 -29.50 14.25 12.97
N ALA A 40 -28.59 14.21 12.03
CA ALA A 40 -27.17 14.34 12.32
C ALA A 40 -26.83 15.75 12.81
N GLU A 41 -25.87 15.85 13.70
CA GLU A 41 -25.32 17.10 14.17
C GLU A 41 -24.46 17.73 13.08
N PRO A 42 -24.74 18.98 12.64
CA PRO A 42 -23.85 19.69 11.73
C PRO A 42 -22.47 19.88 12.35
N TYR A 43 -21.42 19.69 11.57
CA TYR A 43 -20.03 19.84 11.99
C TYR A 43 -19.37 20.97 11.22
N THR A 44 -18.85 21.95 11.94
CA THR A 44 -18.02 22.99 11.33
C THR A 44 -16.57 22.62 11.59
N LEU A 45 -15.80 22.38 10.54
CA LEU A 45 -14.36 22.18 10.65
C LEU A 45 -13.78 23.36 11.43
N PRO A 46 -13.04 23.14 12.52
CA PRO A 46 -12.33 24.23 13.17
C PRO A 46 -11.44 24.90 12.15
N ASP A 47 -11.46 26.24 12.10
CA ASP A 47 -10.58 27.02 11.24
C ASP A 47 -9.14 26.59 11.51
N VAL A 48 -8.58 25.77 10.64
CA VAL A 48 -7.19 25.31 10.73
C VAL A 48 -6.31 26.47 10.24
N LYS A 49 -6.38 27.59 10.94
CA LYS A 49 -5.32 28.59 10.90
C LYS A 49 -4.11 27.98 11.58
N GLY A 50 -3.30 27.34 10.72
CA GLY A 50 -1.93 26.96 11.04
C GLY A 50 -1.72 26.56 12.49
N ILE A 51 -2.22 25.41 12.93
CA ILE A 51 -1.63 24.76 14.08
C ILE A 51 -0.28 24.24 13.60
N THR A 52 0.69 25.14 13.52
CA THR A 52 2.06 24.77 13.78
C THR A 52 2.03 24.22 15.19
N THR A 53 1.85 22.93 15.33
CA THR A 53 2.03 22.24 16.59
C THR A 53 3.52 22.34 16.92
N ASN A 54 3.92 23.47 17.50
CA ASN A 54 5.08 23.53 18.35
C ASN A 54 4.72 22.74 19.61
N ILE A 55 4.60 21.43 19.46
CA ILE A 55 4.63 20.52 20.61
C ILE A 55 6.09 20.57 21.06
N PRO A 56 6.38 21.05 22.25
CA PRO A 56 7.76 21.09 22.72
C PRO A 56 8.27 19.65 22.74
N PHE A 57 9.31 19.41 21.97
CA PHE A 57 10.03 18.16 22.00
C PHE A 57 10.67 18.03 23.38
N MET A 58 10.22 17.07 24.17
CA MET A 58 10.82 16.74 25.47
C MET A 58 11.96 15.74 25.27
N GLY A 59 12.99 16.19 24.62
CA GLY A 59 14.27 15.52 24.43
C GLY A 59 15.26 16.57 23.91
N LYS A 60 16.53 16.44 24.28
CA LYS A 60 17.57 17.36 23.81
C LYS A 60 17.81 17.14 22.32
N VAL A 61 17.12 17.92 21.47
CA VAL A 61 17.37 17.92 20.03
C VAL A 61 18.59 18.80 19.78
N THR A 62 19.67 18.20 19.31
CA THR A 62 20.73 18.95 18.67
C THR A 62 20.39 18.96 17.16
N ALA A 63 20.00 20.10 16.62
CA ALA A 63 19.84 20.27 15.20
C ALA A 63 21.20 20.04 14.53
N VAL A 64 21.32 18.97 13.75
CA VAL A 64 22.52 18.68 13.00
C VAL A 64 22.22 19.03 11.55
N GLY A 65 22.97 19.99 11.01
CA GLY A 65 23.02 20.26 9.56
C GLY A 65 23.54 19.05 8.79
N LYS A 66 23.34 19.04 7.47
CA LYS A 66 23.91 18.01 6.58
C LYS A 66 25.36 17.74 6.93
N ALA A 67 25.75 16.47 6.97
CA ALA A 67 27.09 16.00 7.34
C ALA A 67 28.25 16.64 6.54
N GLU A 68 27.97 17.32 5.46
CA GLU A 68 28.95 18.00 4.60
C GLU A 68 29.34 19.41 5.07
N ASN A 69 28.65 20.01 6.08
CA ASN A 69 28.88 21.39 6.51
C ASN A 69 28.80 21.58 8.03
N MET A 70 29.35 20.66 8.81
CA MET A 70 29.47 20.84 10.25
C MET A 70 30.72 21.66 10.62
N ASN A 71 30.74 22.93 10.26
CA ASN A 71 31.64 23.88 10.84
C ASN A 71 31.06 24.39 12.17
N GLY A 72 31.78 24.13 13.22
CA GLY A 72 31.52 24.30 14.64
C GLY A 72 30.45 25.30 15.07
N PHE A 73 29.59 24.89 15.98
CA PHE A 73 28.73 25.79 16.73
C PHE A 73 29.57 26.68 17.68
N LYS A 74 29.50 28.00 17.51
CA LYS A 74 30.00 28.94 18.50
C LYS A 74 28.92 29.17 19.53
N ASP A 75 29.22 28.86 20.79
CA ASP A 75 28.40 29.37 21.87
C ASP A 75 28.67 30.89 22.07
N ASN A 76 27.77 31.60 22.77
CA ASN A 76 27.91 33.01 23.04
C ASN A 76 29.12 33.35 23.93
N LYS A 77 30.01 32.42 24.24
CA LYS A 77 31.20 32.57 25.10
C LYS A 77 32.51 32.33 24.38
N ASN A 78 32.53 32.27 23.04
CA ASN A 78 33.75 32.08 22.25
C ASN A 78 34.57 30.80 22.54
N THR A 79 33.97 29.76 23.06
CA THR A 79 34.62 28.48 23.25
C THR A 79 34.46 27.70 21.94
N ILE A 80 35.54 27.39 21.28
CA ILE A 80 35.57 26.46 20.12
C ILE A 80 35.30 25.07 20.71
N LEU A 81 34.12 24.53 20.49
CA LEU A 81 33.87 23.14 20.77
C LEU A 81 34.62 22.32 19.72
N ALA A 82 35.35 21.30 20.14
CA ALA A 82 36.10 20.44 19.26
C ALA A 82 35.18 19.87 18.18
N GLU A 83 35.65 19.86 16.93
CA GLU A 83 34.94 19.22 15.82
C GLU A 83 34.77 17.73 16.14
N THR A 84 33.54 17.31 16.37
CA THR A 84 33.22 15.89 16.57
C THR A 84 32.88 15.28 15.22
N GLU A 85 33.69 14.36 14.77
CA GLU A 85 33.48 13.64 13.51
C GLU A 85 32.60 12.43 13.76
N TRP A 86 31.39 12.43 13.21
CA TRP A 86 30.47 11.31 13.26
C TRP A 86 30.73 10.38 12.08
N ILE A 87 30.96 9.09 12.35
CA ILE A 87 31.20 8.06 11.35
C ILE A 87 29.94 7.22 11.22
N LEU A 88 29.42 7.11 9.99
CA LEU A 88 28.31 6.21 9.68
C LEU A 88 28.75 4.75 9.87
N LEU A 89 28.04 4.03 10.70
CA LEU A 89 28.25 2.60 10.97
C LEU A 89 27.32 1.72 10.15
N ASP A 90 26.03 2.07 10.14
CA ASP A 90 25.00 1.27 9.50
C ASP A 90 23.83 2.15 9.10
N SER A 91 23.06 1.71 8.09
CA SER A 91 21.86 2.40 7.66
C SER A 91 20.82 1.44 7.08
N ILE A 92 19.57 1.65 7.43
CA ILE A 92 18.41 0.93 6.88
C ILE A 92 17.46 1.94 6.26
N TYR A 93 17.06 1.71 5.02
CA TYR A 93 15.93 2.36 4.38
C TYR A 93 14.85 1.32 4.14
N VAL A 94 13.61 1.64 4.46
CA VAL A 94 12.47 0.76 4.31
C VAL A 94 11.25 1.53 3.84
N GLU A 95 10.52 0.93 2.92
CA GLU A 95 9.16 1.31 2.54
C GLU A 95 8.25 0.13 2.84
N SER A 96 7.17 0.36 3.55
CA SER A 96 6.22 -0.70 3.91
C SER A 96 4.84 -0.13 4.18
N ILE A 97 3.83 -0.96 3.93
CA ILE A 97 2.46 -0.70 4.36
C ILE A 97 2.31 -1.24 5.78
N VAL A 98 2.18 -0.34 6.74
CA VAL A 98 2.05 -0.70 8.16
C VAL A 98 0.57 -0.89 8.50
N PRO A 99 0.15 -2.11 8.86
CA PRO A 99 -1.24 -2.41 9.18
C PRO A 99 -1.68 -1.72 10.49
N PRO A 100 -2.98 -1.70 10.79
CA PRO A 100 -3.49 -1.23 12.07
C PRO A 100 -2.75 -1.86 13.25
N SER A 101 -2.31 -1.04 14.19
CA SER A 101 -1.49 -1.44 15.34
C SER A 101 -0.13 -2.07 15.00
N GLY A 102 0.27 -2.06 13.73
CA GLY A 102 1.58 -2.53 13.28
C GLY A 102 2.70 -1.56 13.65
N ASN A 103 3.92 -2.09 13.70
CA ASN A 103 5.12 -1.34 14.06
C ASN A 103 6.19 -1.50 12.98
N LEU A 104 6.82 -0.39 12.61
CA LEU A 104 7.97 -0.36 11.71
C LEU A 104 9.12 0.32 12.46
N GLY A 105 10.30 -0.24 12.45
CA GLY A 105 11.41 0.38 13.14
C GLY A 105 12.69 -0.42 13.07
N VAL A 106 13.62 -0.09 13.96
CA VAL A 106 14.91 -0.79 14.06
C VAL A 106 15.25 -1.08 15.50
N ILE A 107 15.94 -2.20 15.70
CA ILE A 107 16.70 -2.51 16.92
C ILE A 107 18.10 -1.94 16.70
N LEU A 108 18.49 -1.06 17.57
CA LEU A 108 19.83 -0.53 17.64
C LEU A 108 20.64 -1.35 18.65
N ASN A 109 21.59 -2.09 18.20
CA ASN A 109 22.52 -2.82 19.07
C ASN A 109 23.84 -2.07 19.15
N THR A 110 24.10 -1.42 20.27
CA THR A 110 25.35 -0.67 20.48
C THR A 110 26.57 -1.57 20.67
N GLY A 111 26.37 -2.84 21.07
CA GLY A 111 27.43 -3.83 21.22
C GLY A 111 27.97 -4.31 19.88
N THR A 112 27.09 -4.71 18.97
CA THR A 112 27.44 -5.12 17.59
C THR A 112 27.61 -3.95 16.64
N ARG A 113 27.09 -2.78 16.99
CA ARG A 113 27.10 -1.55 16.18
C ARG A 113 26.29 -1.67 14.88
N THR A 114 25.18 -2.40 14.96
CA THR A 114 24.31 -2.68 13.84
C THR A 114 22.89 -2.21 14.10
N LEU A 115 22.15 -2.01 13.01
CA LEU A 115 20.70 -1.87 12.99
C LEU A 115 20.09 -3.17 12.50
N GLU A 116 19.01 -3.61 13.14
CA GLU A 116 18.18 -4.73 12.70
C GLU A 116 16.76 -4.23 12.46
N LEU A 117 16.16 -4.57 11.31
CA LEU A 117 14.82 -4.11 10.96
C LEU A 117 13.75 -4.80 11.82
N ILE A 118 12.92 -4.00 12.47
CA ILE A 118 11.63 -4.48 13.03
C ILE A 118 10.62 -4.45 11.89
N HIS A 119 10.35 -5.62 11.34
CA HIS A 119 9.42 -5.74 10.24
C HIS A 119 7.98 -5.62 10.74
N PRO A 120 7.12 -4.77 10.10
CA PRO A 120 5.74 -4.60 10.55
C PRO A 120 4.87 -5.83 10.28
N LEU A 121 5.33 -6.71 9.43
CA LEU A 121 4.57 -7.80 8.84
C LEU A 121 5.25 -9.15 9.10
N ASN A 122 4.45 -10.19 9.31
CA ASN A 122 4.95 -11.54 9.47
C ASN A 122 5.09 -12.21 8.10
N LEU A 123 6.32 -12.24 7.57
CA LEU A 123 6.64 -12.79 6.27
C LEU A 123 7.55 -14.01 6.37
N THR A 124 7.27 -15.03 5.56
CA THR A 124 8.14 -16.19 5.40
C THR A 124 9.35 -15.85 4.52
N THR A 125 10.37 -16.69 4.57
CA THR A 125 11.56 -16.53 3.70
C THR A 125 11.19 -16.55 2.22
N ASP A 126 10.25 -17.41 1.80
CA ASP A 126 9.81 -17.50 0.41
C ASP A 126 9.07 -16.23 -0.03
N ALA A 127 8.24 -15.67 0.87
CA ALA A 127 7.57 -14.39 0.62
C ALA A 127 8.58 -13.24 0.48
N ILE A 128 9.58 -13.16 1.34
CA ILE A 128 10.65 -12.17 1.24
C ILE A 128 11.40 -12.28 -0.09
N ASN A 129 11.68 -13.50 -0.55
CA ASN A 129 12.33 -13.72 -1.85
C ASN A 129 11.44 -13.28 -3.02
N ALA A 130 10.15 -13.59 -2.98
CA ALA A 130 9.17 -13.17 -3.98
C ALA A 130 9.05 -11.63 -4.05
N ILE A 131 9.00 -10.97 -2.89
CA ILE A 131 8.97 -9.51 -2.80
C ILE A 131 10.24 -8.90 -3.40
N LYS A 132 11.41 -9.46 -3.10
CA LYS A 132 12.68 -8.98 -3.68
C LYS A 132 12.74 -9.16 -5.19
N LYS A 133 12.11 -10.22 -5.72
CA LYS A 133 12.04 -10.52 -7.15
C LYS A 133 11.06 -9.60 -7.88
N ALA A 134 9.99 -9.15 -7.22
CA ALA A 134 9.00 -8.24 -7.79
C ALA A 134 9.58 -6.84 -8.05
N PRO A 135 8.98 -6.05 -8.99
CA PRO A 135 9.34 -4.66 -9.21
C PRO A 135 9.31 -3.82 -7.94
N LYS A 136 10.25 -2.90 -7.78
CA LYS A 136 10.38 -2.09 -6.56
C LYS A 136 9.09 -1.35 -6.18
N TRP A 137 8.42 -0.74 -7.15
CA TRP A 137 7.21 0.04 -6.93
C TRP A 137 6.02 -0.80 -6.43
N LEU A 138 6.08 -2.14 -6.64
CA LEU A 138 5.01 -3.07 -6.26
C LEU A 138 5.25 -3.73 -4.88
N ARG A 139 6.51 -3.73 -4.40
CA ARG A 139 6.91 -4.45 -3.19
C ARG A 139 6.08 -4.13 -1.95
N PRO A 140 5.75 -2.85 -1.64
CA PRO A 140 4.96 -2.54 -0.46
C PRO A 140 3.56 -3.16 -0.48
N GLN A 141 2.88 -3.13 -1.63
CA GLN A 141 1.55 -3.73 -1.77
C GLN A 141 1.62 -5.27 -1.70
N LEU A 142 2.60 -5.86 -2.37
CA LEU A 142 2.80 -7.31 -2.34
C LEU A 142 3.14 -7.82 -0.93
N GLU A 143 4.00 -7.10 -0.22
CA GLU A 143 4.34 -7.36 1.17
C GLU A 143 3.10 -7.34 2.07
N TYR A 144 2.27 -6.32 1.94
CA TYR A 144 1.02 -6.21 2.67
C TYR A 144 0.07 -7.37 2.39
N THR A 145 -0.17 -7.69 1.12
CA THR A 145 -1.08 -8.77 0.72
C THR A 145 -0.59 -10.14 1.20
N LEU A 146 0.68 -10.46 0.98
CA LEU A 146 1.26 -11.72 1.43
C LEU A 146 1.21 -11.86 2.96
N SER A 147 1.43 -10.78 3.71
CA SER A 147 1.39 -10.80 5.16
C SER A 147 0.03 -11.16 5.76
N LYS A 148 -1.05 -10.99 5.01
CA LYS A 148 -2.41 -11.38 5.42
C LYS A 148 -2.66 -12.87 5.34
N LEU A 149 -1.81 -13.60 4.65
CA LEU A 149 -1.91 -15.04 4.47
C LEU A 149 -1.20 -15.79 5.61
N ASN A 150 -1.71 -16.98 5.97
CA ASN A 150 -0.96 -17.85 6.87
C ASN A 150 0.31 -18.38 6.18
N GLY A 151 1.33 -18.79 6.97
CA GLY A 151 2.65 -19.10 6.44
C GLY A 151 2.67 -20.18 5.35
N GLY A 152 1.78 -21.18 5.41
CA GLY A 152 1.69 -22.22 4.37
C GLY A 152 1.15 -21.68 3.06
N ILE A 153 0.05 -20.95 3.10
CA ILE A 153 -0.55 -20.28 1.91
C ILE A 153 0.40 -19.21 1.38
N GLN A 154 1.03 -18.44 2.27
CA GLN A 154 2.00 -17.41 1.90
C GLN A 154 3.14 -18.01 1.03
N ASN A 155 3.73 -19.15 1.45
CA ASN A 155 4.76 -19.83 0.67
C ASN A 155 4.24 -20.31 -0.70
N LEU A 156 3.02 -20.86 -0.76
CA LEU A 156 2.43 -21.30 -2.02
C LEU A 156 2.23 -20.13 -3.00
N ARG A 157 1.75 -18.96 -2.53
CA ARG A 157 1.57 -17.78 -3.38
C ARG A 157 2.90 -17.14 -3.77
N ALA A 158 3.83 -17.05 -2.84
CA ALA A 158 5.19 -16.58 -3.10
C ALA A 158 5.91 -17.45 -4.15
N SER A 159 5.68 -18.78 -4.17
CA SER A 159 6.31 -19.68 -5.14
C SER A 159 5.92 -19.36 -6.59
N ILE A 160 4.73 -18.81 -6.84
CA ILE A 160 4.28 -18.43 -8.18
C ILE A 160 5.20 -17.31 -8.71
N ILE A 161 5.44 -16.28 -7.90
CA ILE A 161 6.35 -15.17 -8.28
C ILE A 161 7.80 -15.67 -8.37
N ASN A 162 8.24 -16.50 -7.41
CA ASN A 162 9.61 -17.03 -7.41
C ASN A 162 9.92 -17.85 -8.66
N ASN A 163 8.93 -18.53 -9.25
CA ASN A 163 9.06 -19.31 -10.47
C ASN A 163 8.75 -18.52 -11.76
N ALA A 164 8.16 -17.32 -11.65
CA ALA A 164 7.89 -16.48 -12.81
C ALA A 164 9.19 -16.09 -13.53
N THR A 165 9.12 -15.86 -14.82
CA THR A 165 10.23 -15.40 -15.66
C THR A 165 9.79 -14.21 -16.50
N ASP A 166 10.74 -13.41 -16.96
CA ASP A 166 10.45 -12.38 -17.94
C ASP A 166 9.74 -12.95 -19.18
N PRO A 167 8.80 -12.20 -19.75
CA PRO A 167 8.37 -10.86 -19.37
C PRO A 167 7.25 -10.81 -18.32
N PHE A 168 6.84 -11.91 -17.68
CA PHE A 168 5.61 -12.06 -16.93
C PHE A 168 5.73 -11.78 -15.41
N ILE A 169 6.90 -11.34 -14.94
CA ILE A 169 7.16 -11.22 -13.49
C ILE A 169 6.26 -10.17 -12.84
N ASP A 170 6.14 -9.02 -13.46
CA ASP A 170 5.38 -7.88 -12.96
C ASP A 170 3.87 -8.10 -13.05
N GLU A 171 3.35 -8.69 -14.14
CA GLU A 171 1.93 -9.03 -14.28
C GLU A 171 1.49 -10.01 -13.19
N ILE A 172 2.29 -11.08 -12.99
CA ILE A 172 2.00 -12.08 -11.97
C ILE A 172 2.09 -11.48 -10.57
N ALA A 173 3.16 -10.72 -10.28
CA ALA A 173 3.34 -10.08 -8.99
C ALA A 173 2.23 -9.05 -8.71
N TYR A 174 1.83 -8.27 -9.72
CA TYR A 174 0.72 -7.33 -9.61
C TYR A 174 -0.59 -8.03 -9.31
N THR A 175 -0.91 -9.07 -10.06
CA THR A 175 -2.15 -9.84 -9.87
C THR A 175 -2.23 -10.37 -8.44
N ILE A 176 -1.15 -10.97 -7.91
CA ILE A 176 -1.12 -11.43 -6.51
C ILE A 176 -1.26 -10.26 -5.52
N ALA A 177 -0.57 -9.15 -5.77
CA ALA A 177 -0.60 -8.00 -4.88
C ALA A 177 -2.00 -7.39 -4.74
N TYR A 178 -2.79 -7.43 -5.81
CA TYR A 178 -4.11 -6.80 -5.88
C TYR A 178 -5.29 -7.79 -5.88
N THR A 179 -5.03 -9.07 -5.70
CA THR A 179 -6.08 -10.07 -5.41
C THR A 179 -6.35 -10.10 -3.90
N THR A 180 -7.62 -10.24 -3.51
CA THR A 180 -7.99 -10.24 -2.10
C THR A 180 -7.35 -11.40 -1.33
N PRO A 181 -6.85 -11.17 -0.11
CA PRO A 181 -6.24 -12.24 0.70
C PRO A 181 -7.19 -13.42 0.94
N GLU A 182 -8.49 -13.14 1.04
CA GLU A 182 -9.54 -14.14 1.22
C GLU A 182 -9.61 -15.08 0.02
N PHE A 183 -9.60 -14.54 -1.21
CA PHE A 183 -9.56 -15.37 -2.42
C PHE A 183 -8.24 -16.10 -2.56
N LEU A 184 -7.11 -15.45 -2.33
CA LEU A 184 -5.79 -16.09 -2.34
C LEU A 184 -5.69 -17.26 -1.35
N ALA A 185 -6.43 -17.23 -0.25
CA ALA A 185 -6.47 -18.29 0.75
C ALA A 185 -7.54 -19.36 0.47
N SER A 186 -8.43 -19.14 -0.49
CA SER A 186 -9.54 -20.03 -0.79
C SER A 186 -9.12 -21.28 -1.56
N ASP A 187 -9.98 -22.31 -1.53
CA ASP A 187 -9.84 -23.50 -2.35
C ASP A 187 -10.19 -23.27 -3.84
N TYR A 188 -10.74 -22.09 -4.17
CA TYR A 188 -11.08 -21.68 -5.53
C TYR A 188 -9.88 -21.09 -6.30
N PHE A 189 -8.78 -20.83 -5.60
CA PHE A 189 -7.58 -20.27 -6.19
C PHE A 189 -6.81 -21.32 -7.04
N PHE A 190 -6.53 -20.99 -8.29
CA PHE A 190 -5.77 -21.81 -9.22
C PHE A 190 -4.40 -21.20 -9.52
N PRO A 191 -3.29 -21.79 -9.02
CA PRO A 191 -1.95 -21.20 -9.16
C PRO A 191 -1.52 -20.92 -10.60
N ASN A 192 -1.95 -21.77 -11.55
CA ASN A 192 -1.55 -21.66 -12.95
C ASN A 192 -2.28 -20.56 -13.70
N LEU A 193 -3.45 -20.14 -13.21
CA LEU A 193 -4.28 -19.14 -13.90
C LEU A 193 -3.53 -17.81 -14.09
N PHE A 194 -2.76 -17.38 -13.11
CA PHE A 194 -2.09 -16.09 -13.19
C PHE A 194 -0.96 -16.06 -14.23
N LEU A 195 -0.23 -17.16 -14.35
CA LEU A 195 0.75 -17.33 -15.44
C LEU A 195 0.06 -17.42 -16.79
N GLU A 196 -0.97 -18.25 -16.92
CA GLU A 196 -1.73 -18.40 -18.15
C GLU A 196 -2.36 -17.06 -18.59
N ASN A 197 -2.94 -16.32 -17.64
CA ASN A 197 -3.50 -15.00 -17.90
C ASN A 197 -2.44 -14.02 -18.44
N ALA A 198 -1.26 -13.95 -17.83
CA ALA A 198 -0.17 -13.12 -18.32
C ALA A 198 0.29 -13.54 -19.72
N GLN A 199 0.42 -14.84 -19.98
CA GLN A 199 0.78 -15.38 -21.29
C GLN A 199 -0.27 -15.04 -22.35
N LEU A 200 -1.57 -15.11 -22.04
CA LEU A 200 -2.65 -14.74 -22.94
C LEU A 200 -2.64 -13.26 -23.29
N VAL A 201 -2.33 -12.37 -22.33
CA VAL A 201 -2.19 -10.94 -22.59
C VAL A 201 -1.15 -10.70 -23.69
N TYR A 202 0.04 -11.29 -23.58
CA TYR A 202 1.09 -11.16 -24.62
C TYR A 202 0.74 -11.90 -25.91
N ALA A 203 0.06 -13.03 -25.84
CA ALA A 203 -0.35 -13.77 -27.04
C ALA A 203 -1.36 -12.96 -27.87
N HIS A 204 -2.32 -12.30 -27.22
CA HIS A 204 -3.32 -11.48 -27.91
C HIS A 204 -2.71 -10.24 -28.56
N ASP A 205 -1.66 -9.66 -27.99
CA ASP A 205 -0.91 -8.55 -28.58
C ASP A 205 -0.45 -8.85 -30.00
N THR A 206 0.01 -10.08 -30.25
CA THR A 206 0.51 -10.49 -31.57
C THR A 206 -0.55 -10.51 -32.66
N ASP A 207 -1.83 -10.52 -32.32
CA ASP A 207 -2.96 -10.57 -33.24
C ASP A 207 -3.55 -9.19 -33.55
N LEU A 208 -3.21 -8.16 -32.75
CA LEU A 208 -3.89 -6.87 -32.73
C LEU A 208 -2.99 -5.75 -33.28
N ALA A 209 -3.35 -5.15 -34.40
CA ALA A 209 -2.53 -4.14 -35.09
C ALA A 209 -2.64 -2.72 -34.50
N TYR A 210 -3.57 -2.47 -33.59
CA TYR A 210 -3.82 -1.18 -33.00
C TYR A 210 -3.17 -0.97 -31.64
N VAL A 211 -2.58 -2.01 -31.06
CA VAL A 211 -1.97 -2.02 -29.72
C VAL A 211 -0.59 -2.68 -29.79
N ASP A 212 0.30 -2.22 -28.97
CA ASP A 212 1.63 -2.81 -28.74
C ASP A 212 1.90 -2.87 -27.24
N ILE A 213 2.25 -4.02 -26.70
CA ILE A 213 2.79 -4.13 -25.34
C ILE A 213 4.23 -3.60 -25.34
N VAL A 214 4.56 -2.83 -24.33
CA VAL A 214 5.89 -2.23 -24.15
C VAL A 214 6.41 -2.52 -22.76
N ASP A 215 7.53 -3.23 -22.70
CA ASP A 215 8.23 -3.56 -21.47
C ASP A 215 9.38 -2.56 -21.25
N TYR A 216 9.41 -1.95 -20.07
CA TYR A 216 10.44 -1.01 -19.66
C TYR A 216 11.35 -1.60 -18.60
N GLY A 217 12.59 -1.13 -18.56
CA GLY A 217 13.62 -1.64 -17.68
C GLY A 217 14.23 -2.95 -18.17
N THR A 218 15.27 -3.40 -17.52
CA THR A 218 16.00 -4.64 -17.84
C THR A 218 16.10 -5.59 -16.65
N SER A 219 15.73 -5.11 -15.47
CA SER A 219 15.76 -5.85 -14.22
C SER A 219 14.70 -5.31 -13.28
N THR A 220 14.06 -6.19 -12.52
CA THR A 220 13.08 -5.82 -11.49
C THR A 220 13.65 -4.92 -10.38
N SER A 221 14.98 -4.74 -10.35
CA SER A 221 15.65 -3.76 -9.48
C SER A 221 15.72 -2.36 -10.07
N ASP A 222 15.39 -2.19 -11.35
CA ASP A 222 15.34 -0.87 -11.99
C ASP A 222 14.08 -0.11 -11.53
N GLU A 223 14.20 1.21 -11.38
CA GLU A 223 13.05 2.05 -10.96
C GLU A 223 11.96 2.11 -12.03
N ASN A 224 12.34 1.91 -13.29
CA ASN A 224 11.45 1.92 -14.44
C ASN A 224 11.10 0.53 -14.98
N TYR A 225 11.21 -0.53 -14.17
CA TYR A 225 10.78 -1.86 -14.59
C TYR A 225 9.26 -1.97 -14.45
N TYR A 226 8.56 -1.91 -15.57
CA TYR A 226 7.11 -2.12 -15.70
C TYR A 226 6.72 -2.33 -17.15
N SER A 227 5.55 -2.91 -17.36
CA SER A 227 4.94 -3.08 -18.68
C SER A 227 3.71 -2.18 -18.83
N THR A 228 3.38 -1.85 -20.08
CA THR A 228 2.17 -1.12 -20.43
C THR A 228 1.82 -1.36 -21.90
N VAL A 229 0.77 -0.72 -22.39
CA VAL A 229 0.37 -0.77 -23.80
C VAL A 229 0.36 0.61 -24.44
N LYS A 230 0.63 0.61 -25.74
CA LYS A 230 0.49 1.80 -26.62
C LYS A 230 -0.55 1.53 -27.66
N TYR A 231 -1.43 2.50 -27.88
CA TYR A 231 -2.50 2.40 -28.89
C TYR A 231 -2.33 3.41 -30.01
N TRP A 232 -2.64 2.98 -31.21
CA TRP A 232 -2.91 3.90 -32.30
C TRP A 232 -4.35 4.39 -32.23
N LYS A 233 -4.57 5.70 -32.46
CA LYS A 233 -5.90 6.32 -32.58
C LYS A 233 -5.91 7.41 -33.63
N ILE A 234 -7.11 7.76 -34.09
CA ILE A 234 -7.34 8.94 -34.93
C ILE A 234 -7.94 10.03 -34.04
N ASP A 235 -7.25 11.16 -33.96
CA ASP A 235 -7.68 12.29 -33.16
C ASP A 235 -8.75 13.14 -33.86
N LYS A 236 -9.24 14.16 -33.17
CA LYS A 236 -10.25 15.12 -33.71
C LYS A 236 -9.78 15.86 -34.97
N ASP A 237 -8.48 16.00 -35.16
CA ASP A 237 -7.87 16.68 -36.30
C ASP A 237 -7.53 15.72 -37.45
N SER A 238 -7.96 14.42 -37.32
CA SER A 238 -7.73 13.33 -38.26
C SER A 238 -6.26 12.89 -38.37
N ASN A 239 -5.46 13.15 -37.35
CA ASN A 239 -4.10 12.64 -37.28
C ASN A 239 -4.10 11.24 -36.63
N ARG A 240 -3.29 10.35 -37.18
CA ARG A 240 -2.99 9.07 -36.53
C ARG A 240 -1.89 9.29 -35.49
N VAL A 241 -2.23 9.12 -34.21
CA VAL A 241 -1.33 9.34 -33.09
C VAL A 241 -1.23 8.07 -32.26
N GLN A 242 -0.09 7.92 -31.57
CA GLN A 242 0.09 6.83 -30.62
C GLN A 242 -0.01 7.40 -29.19
N ILE A 243 -0.77 6.75 -28.35
CA ILE A 243 -0.93 7.09 -26.93
C ILE A 243 -0.44 5.93 -26.06
N GLU A 244 0.18 6.26 -24.94
CA GLU A 244 0.64 5.28 -23.94
C GLU A 244 -0.30 5.27 -22.74
N VAL A 245 -0.65 4.08 -22.30
CA VAL A 245 -1.51 3.88 -21.13
C VAL A 245 -0.67 4.02 -19.85
N PRO A 246 -1.15 4.72 -18.81
CA PRO A 246 -0.52 4.66 -17.49
C PRO A 246 -0.44 3.21 -16.98
N LYS A 247 0.70 2.82 -16.44
CA LYS A 247 0.93 1.43 -15.98
C LYS A 247 -0.14 0.95 -15.00
N GLU A 248 -0.63 1.81 -14.12
CA GLU A 248 -1.66 1.48 -13.14
C GLU A 248 -2.98 1.06 -13.82
N ILE A 249 -3.29 1.65 -14.97
CA ILE A 249 -4.45 1.32 -15.79
C ILE A 249 -4.20 0.00 -16.54
N TYR A 250 -3.01 -0.20 -17.09
CA TYR A 250 -2.63 -1.45 -17.75
C TYR A 250 -2.79 -2.65 -16.82
N TYR A 251 -2.14 -2.61 -15.66
CA TYR A 251 -2.20 -3.74 -14.75
C TYR A 251 -3.59 -3.99 -14.18
N MET A 252 -4.31 -2.93 -13.79
CA MET A 252 -5.61 -3.09 -13.14
C MET A 252 -6.73 -3.46 -14.12
N TYR A 253 -6.72 -2.89 -15.31
CA TYR A 253 -7.86 -2.94 -16.23
C TYR A 253 -7.59 -3.66 -17.55
N ILE A 254 -6.41 -4.27 -17.71
CA ILE A 254 -6.09 -5.22 -18.77
C ILE A 254 -5.60 -6.54 -18.16
N VAL A 255 -4.54 -6.49 -17.33
CA VAL A 255 -3.85 -7.67 -16.83
C VAL A 255 -4.67 -8.40 -15.76
N HIS A 256 -5.20 -7.69 -14.78
CA HIS A 256 -5.88 -8.34 -13.66
C HIS A 256 -7.06 -9.19 -14.17
N PRO A 257 -7.15 -10.49 -13.76
CA PRO A 257 -8.14 -11.42 -14.31
C PRO A 257 -9.58 -11.20 -13.80
N LYS A 258 -9.77 -10.49 -12.68
CA LYS A 258 -11.10 -10.18 -12.14
C LYS A 258 -11.71 -8.98 -12.85
N ILE A 259 -12.95 -9.10 -13.24
CA ILE A 259 -13.70 -8.04 -13.94
C ILE A 259 -14.49 -7.21 -12.92
N THR A 260 -15.46 -7.83 -12.24
CA THR A 260 -16.36 -7.20 -11.27
C THR A 260 -16.57 -8.09 -10.04
N ASP A 261 -17.64 -8.88 -10.02
CA ASP A 261 -18.09 -9.68 -8.89
C ASP A 261 -17.72 -11.17 -8.99
N GLU A 262 -17.34 -11.65 -10.17
CA GLU A 262 -16.98 -13.04 -10.39
C GLU A 262 -15.69 -13.43 -9.65
N TYR A 263 -15.46 -14.74 -9.52
CA TYR A 263 -14.19 -15.27 -9.07
C TYR A 263 -13.13 -15.24 -10.18
N GLU A 264 -11.89 -14.88 -9.84
CA GLU A 264 -10.73 -14.99 -10.75
C GLU A 264 -10.31 -16.47 -10.89
N ALA A 265 -11.16 -17.29 -11.49
CA ALA A 265 -10.99 -18.74 -11.57
C ALA A 265 -11.36 -19.27 -12.95
N TYR A 266 -10.91 -20.48 -13.21
CA TYR A 266 -11.46 -21.26 -14.33
C TYR A 266 -12.92 -21.57 -14.07
N VAL A 267 -13.72 -21.64 -15.14
CA VAL A 267 -15.12 -22.07 -15.02
C VAL A 267 -15.19 -23.43 -14.35
N ASN A 268 -15.92 -23.47 -13.25
CA ASN A 268 -16.18 -24.70 -12.51
C ASN A 268 -17.65 -24.76 -12.08
N PRO A 269 -18.47 -25.50 -12.80
CA PRO A 269 -19.92 -25.58 -12.51
C PRO A 269 -20.26 -26.19 -11.15
N THR A 270 -19.29 -26.80 -10.47
CA THR A 270 -19.49 -27.35 -9.12
C THR A 270 -19.22 -26.34 -8.01
N LEU A 271 -18.65 -25.19 -8.34
CA LEU A 271 -18.49 -24.11 -7.38
C LEU A 271 -19.83 -23.44 -7.14
N ALA A 272 -20.32 -23.58 -5.93
CA ALA A 272 -21.55 -22.92 -5.51
C ALA A 272 -21.22 -21.51 -4.99
N GLU A 273 -20.72 -20.66 -5.86
CA GLU A 273 -20.30 -19.32 -5.48
C GLU A 273 -21.50 -18.50 -5.05
N SER A 274 -21.90 -17.61 -5.84
CA SER A 274 -22.93 -16.63 -5.52
C SER A 274 -24.34 -17.04 -5.91
N ASN A 275 -24.60 -18.21 -6.43
CA ASN A 275 -25.82 -18.65 -7.11
C ASN A 275 -26.06 -17.99 -8.49
N TYR A 276 -25.08 -17.24 -8.99
CA TYR A 276 -25.20 -16.55 -10.27
C TYR A 276 -24.38 -17.19 -11.38
N ASP A 277 -23.47 -18.10 -11.06
CA ASP A 277 -22.59 -18.72 -12.04
C ASP A 277 -23.07 -20.06 -12.56
N HIS A 278 -24.14 -20.61 -11.99
CA HIS A 278 -24.78 -21.83 -12.50
C HIS A 278 -26.24 -21.93 -12.08
N THR A 279 -26.97 -22.74 -12.81
CA THR A 279 -28.34 -23.14 -12.48
C THR A 279 -28.57 -24.58 -12.87
N THR A 280 -29.51 -25.24 -12.21
CA THR A 280 -29.86 -26.63 -12.46
C THR A 280 -30.55 -26.87 -13.79
N ASN A 281 -31.05 -25.83 -14.47
CA ASN A 281 -31.93 -25.92 -15.61
C ASN A 281 -31.32 -25.43 -16.94
N ILE A 282 -30.05 -25.01 -16.94
CA ILE A 282 -29.37 -24.44 -18.12
C ILE A 282 -28.08 -25.22 -18.35
N ASP A 283 -27.74 -25.41 -19.62
CA ASP A 283 -26.47 -26.03 -19.98
C ASP A 283 -25.29 -25.27 -19.38
N VAL A 284 -24.42 -26.03 -18.76
CA VAL A 284 -23.25 -25.48 -18.05
C VAL A 284 -22.17 -25.21 -19.08
N PRO A 285 -21.46 -24.06 -19.01
CA PRO A 285 -20.33 -23.81 -19.90
C PRO A 285 -19.21 -24.85 -19.69
N PRO A 286 -18.28 -24.98 -20.63
CA PRO A 286 -17.19 -25.96 -20.55
C PRO A 286 -16.40 -25.79 -19.23
N TYR A 287 -16.14 -26.90 -18.54
CA TYR A 287 -15.33 -26.94 -17.35
C TYR A 287 -13.86 -26.62 -17.65
N GLY A 288 -13.22 -25.83 -16.80
CA GLY A 288 -11.79 -25.59 -16.86
C GLY A 288 -11.34 -24.59 -17.92
N VAL A 289 -12.25 -23.83 -18.50
CA VAL A 289 -11.91 -22.72 -19.41
C VAL A 289 -11.78 -21.41 -18.66
N PHE A 290 -10.98 -20.51 -19.21
CA PHE A 290 -10.79 -19.17 -18.67
C PHE A 290 -11.39 -18.13 -19.63
N TRP A 291 -12.07 -17.11 -19.11
CA TRP A 291 -12.84 -16.17 -19.91
C TRP A 291 -12.00 -15.44 -20.97
N ARG A 292 -10.73 -15.10 -20.67
CA ARG A 292 -9.89 -14.33 -21.60
C ARG A 292 -9.64 -15.06 -22.90
N ASP A 293 -9.28 -16.34 -22.84
CA ASP A 293 -9.09 -17.17 -24.03
C ASP A 293 -10.42 -17.55 -24.68
N TYR A 294 -11.41 -17.94 -23.84
CA TYR A 294 -12.69 -18.41 -24.33
C TYR A 294 -13.43 -17.34 -25.13
N LEU A 295 -13.62 -16.13 -24.60
CA LEU A 295 -14.31 -15.06 -25.32
C LEU A 295 -13.56 -14.59 -26.56
N TYR A 296 -12.22 -14.69 -26.54
CA TYR A 296 -11.38 -14.23 -27.63
C TYR A 296 -11.44 -15.14 -28.84
N SER A 297 -11.46 -16.46 -28.65
CA SER A 297 -11.27 -17.48 -29.70
C SER A 297 -12.50 -18.37 -29.98
N HIS A 298 -13.50 -18.36 -29.08
CA HIS A 298 -14.64 -19.27 -29.18
C HIS A 298 -15.73 -18.75 -30.10
N THR A 299 -16.41 -19.72 -30.75
CA THR A 299 -17.66 -19.49 -31.48
C THR A 299 -18.58 -20.68 -31.29
N GLU A 300 -19.85 -20.47 -31.49
CA GLU A 300 -20.87 -21.50 -31.53
C GLU A 300 -21.99 -21.13 -32.53
N GLN A 301 -22.76 -22.09 -32.91
CA GLN A 301 -23.84 -21.91 -33.88
C GLN A 301 -24.98 -21.09 -33.24
N LYS A 302 -25.46 -20.11 -33.99
CA LYS A 302 -26.62 -19.34 -33.57
C LYS A 302 -27.84 -20.22 -33.38
N PRO A 303 -28.67 -19.96 -32.36
CA PRO A 303 -29.87 -20.78 -32.14
C PRO A 303 -31.00 -20.54 -33.15
N ASP A 304 -30.76 -19.68 -34.13
CA ASP A 304 -31.70 -19.43 -35.21
C ASP A 304 -31.64 -20.51 -36.32
N THR A 305 -32.48 -20.41 -37.31
CA THR A 305 -32.57 -21.38 -38.38
C THR A 305 -31.60 -21.11 -39.56
N THR A 306 -30.72 -20.13 -39.46
CA THR A 306 -29.81 -19.75 -40.55
C THR A 306 -28.65 -20.70 -40.69
N GLY A 307 -28.21 -21.32 -39.59
CA GLY A 307 -27.03 -22.20 -39.54
C GLY A 307 -25.72 -21.42 -39.52
N ASP A 308 -25.78 -20.09 -39.28
CA ASP A 308 -24.61 -19.23 -39.15
C ASP A 308 -24.01 -19.35 -37.71
N ASP A 309 -22.72 -19.12 -37.62
CA ASP A 309 -22.03 -19.06 -36.32
C ASP A 309 -22.03 -17.60 -35.77
N PHE A 310 -21.85 -17.48 -34.47
CA PHE A 310 -21.53 -16.17 -33.84
C PHE A 310 -20.13 -15.72 -34.29
N PRO A 311 -19.89 -14.39 -34.43
CA PRO A 311 -18.58 -13.89 -34.84
C PRO A 311 -17.51 -14.18 -33.78
N ILE A 312 -16.34 -14.61 -34.22
CA ILE A 312 -15.16 -14.79 -33.35
C ILE A 312 -14.57 -13.41 -33.03
N LEU A 313 -14.42 -13.11 -31.76
CA LEU A 313 -13.94 -11.79 -31.33
C LEU A 313 -12.53 -11.45 -31.85
N LYS A 314 -11.61 -12.42 -31.81
CA LYS A 314 -10.27 -12.32 -32.41
C LYS A 314 -10.30 -11.89 -33.85
N ASP A 315 -11.15 -12.56 -34.66
CA ASP A 315 -11.22 -12.34 -36.13
C ASP A 315 -11.76 -10.94 -36.45
N GLU A 316 -12.62 -10.39 -35.61
CA GLU A 316 -13.14 -9.04 -35.75
C GLU A 316 -12.13 -7.99 -35.26
N ALA A 317 -11.52 -8.21 -34.08
CA ALA A 317 -10.57 -7.28 -33.48
C ALA A 317 -9.27 -7.14 -34.28
N SER A 318 -8.78 -8.24 -34.92
CA SER A 318 -7.56 -8.22 -35.72
C SER A 318 -7.68 -7.35 -37.01
N LYS A 319 -8.90 -7.01 -37.42
CA LYS A 319 -9.14 -6.07 -38.54
C LYS A 319 -8.97 -4.61 -38.16
N CYS A 320 -8.96 -4.30 -36.86
CA CYS A 320 -8.87 -2.94 -36.35
C CYS A 320 -7.45 -2.39 -36.48
N GLN A 321 -7.36 -1.12 -36.91
CA GLN A 321 -6.07 -0.42 -37.07
C GLN A 321 -5.85 0.63 -35.98
N VAL A 322 -6.90 0.99 -35.23
CA VAL A 322 -6.90 2.02 -34.20
C VAL A 322 -7.81 1.60 -33.02
N LEU A 323 -7.49 2.07 -31.83
CA LEU A 323 -8.35 1.94 -30.67
C LEU A 323 -9.67 2.68 -30.86
N TRP A 324 -9.57 3.96 -31.25
CA TRP A 324 -10.68 4.87 -31.45
C TRP A 324 -10.43 5.78 -32.65
N ASP A 325 -11.48 6.07 -33.38
CA ASP A 325 -11.49 7.07 -34.47
C ASP A 325 -12.64 8.06 -34.25
N GLU A 326 -12.30 9.30 -34.00
CA GLU A 326 -13.28 10.36 -33.81
C GLU A 326 -14.15 10.65 -35.07
N LYS A 327 -13.65 10.32 -36.25
CA LYS A 327 -14.35 10.50 -37.51
C LYS A 327 -15.06 9.24 -38.01
N ASN A 328 -14.81 8.10 -37.35
CA ASN A 328 -15.34 6.79 -37.74
C ASN A 328 -15.01 6.42 -39.21
N ALA A 329 -13.83 6.80 -39.67
CA ALA A 329 -13.35 6.49 -41.04
C ALA A 329 -12.62 5.13 -41.07
N GLU A 330 -11.98 4.76 -39.98
CA GLU A 330 -11.24 3.51 -39.84
C GLU A 330 -11.95 2.53 -38.90
N PRO A 331 -11.81 1.22 -39.11
CA PRO A 331 -12.27 0.22 -38.16
C PRO A 331 -11.57 0.42 -36.79
N SER A 332 -12.34 0.74 -35.75
CA SER A 332 -11.81 0.97 -34.44
C SER A 332 -12.21 -0.16 -33.46
N ALA A 333 -11.29 -0.51 -32.57
CA ALA A 333 -11.47 -1.61 -31.64
C ALA A 333 -12.70 -1.44 -30.72
N ILE A 334 -12.92 -0.23 -30.19
CA ILE A 334 -14.09 0.06 -29.34
C ILE A 334 -15.41 -0.19 -30.08
N ARG A 335 -15.54 0.27 -31.32
CA ARG A 335 -16.77 0.06 -32.11
C ARG A 335 -16.93 -1.40 -32.52
N THR A 336 -15.83 -2.10 -32.78
CA THR A 336 -15.82 -3.51 -33.12
C THR A 336 -16.28 -4.37 -31.94
N VAL A 337 -15.77 -4.12 -30.75
CA VAL A 337 -16.24 -4.80 -29.52
C VAL A 337 -17.71 -4.46 -29.26
N THR A 338 -18.12 -3.20 -29.42
CA THR A 338 -19.54 -2.79 -29.33
C THR A 338 -20.42 -3.61 -30.26
N LYS A 339 -20.00 -3.74 -31.52
CA LYS A 339 -20.75 -4.53 -32.51
C LYS A 339 -20.79 -6.01 -32.13
N TRP A 340 -19.63 -6.56 -31.72
CA TRP A 340 -19.54 -7.97 -31.30
C TRP A 340 -20.49 -8.28 -30.14
N ILE A 341 -20.54 -7.43 -29.10
CA ILE A 341 -21.47 -7.56 -27.97
C ILE A 341 -22.93 -7.59 -28.47
N ASN A 342 -23.30 -6.68 -29.39
CA ASN A 342 -24.65 -6.64 -29.94
C ASN A 342 -24.96 -7.81 -30.88
N ASP A 343 -23.96 -8.44 -31.46
CA ASP A 343 -24.14 -9.64 -32.32
C ASP A 343 -24.29 -10.93 -31.47
N VAL A 344 -23.68 -10.98 -30.26
CA VAL A 344 -23.66 -12.19 -29.42
C VAL A 344 -24.63 -12.15 -28.25
N MET A 345 -25.12 -10.98 -27.85
CA MET A 345 -25.99 -10.79 -26.68
C MET A 345 -27.33 -10.18 -27.05
N GLU A 346 -28.41 -10.72 -26.47
CA GLU A 346 -29.74 -10.13 -26.49
C GLU A 346 -30.03 -9.41 -25.15
N PHE A 347 -30.53 -8.19 -25.21
CA PHE A 347 -30.96 -7.48 -23.99
C PHE A 347 -32.31 -8.01 -23.50
N ASN A 348 -32.28 -8.95 -22.56
CA ASN A 348 -33.45 -9.62 -22.03
C ASN A 348 -33.20 -10.10 -20.60
N SER A 349 -34.28 -10.42 -19.87
CA SER A 349 -34.21 -10.99 -18.53
C SER A 349 -34.23 -12.51 -18.62
N GLY A 350 -33.13 -13.12 -18.28
CA GLY A 350 -33.07 -14.56 -17.97
C GLY A 350 -33.59 -14.87 -16.56
N THR A 351 -33.73 -16.16 -16.28
CA THR A 351 -33.98 -16.68 -14.93
C THR A 351 -32.69 -16.75 -14.12
N GLU A 352 -31.58 -16.91 -14.77
CA GLU A 352 -30.22 -16.87 -14.22
C GLU A 352 -29.61 -15.49 -14.43
N ARG A 353 -28.79 -15.06 -13.51
CA ARG A 353 -28.12 -13.76 -13.51
C ARG A 353 -26.63 -13.97 -13.17
N PRO A 354 -25.85 -14.57 -14.09
CA PRO A 354 -24.45 -14.88 -13.83
C PRO A 354 -23.57 -13.64 -13.89
N HIS A 355 -22.45 -13.67 -13.15
CA HIS A 355 -21.36 -12.69 -13.23
C HIS A 355 -20.17 -13.25 -14.04
N GLN A 356 -20.08 -14.58 -14.16
CA GLN A 356 -18.98 -15.23 -14.87
C GLN A 356 -19.10 -15.03 -16.40
N PRO A 357 -18.14 -14.36 -17.07
CA PRO A 357 -18.28 -13.95 -18.47
C PRO A 357 -18.51 -15.11 -19.46
N VAL A 358 -17.89 -16.28 -19.23
CA VAL A 358 -18.13 -17.45 -20.06
C VAL A 358 -19.58 -17.93 -19.96
N ARG A 359 -20.13 -17.88 -18.74
CA ARG A 359 -21.53 -18.26 -18.50
C ARG A 359 -22.48 -17.26 -19.14
N ILE A 360 -22.20 -15.96 -19.05
CA ILE A 360 -22.96 -14.91 -19.72
C ILE A 360 -23.00 -15.16 -21.24
N TYR A 361 -21.80 -15.42 -21.83
CA TYR A 361 -21.70 -15.72 -23.26
C TYR A 361 -22.56 -16.96 -23.63
N SER A 362 -22.50 -18.03 -22.86
CA SER A 362 -23.27 -19.27 -23.15
C SER A 362 -24.79 -19.06 -23.06
N LEU A 363 -25.27 -18.03 -22.36
CA LEU A 363 -26.68 -17.68 -22.30
C LEU A 363 -27.13 -16.80 -23.47
N HIS A 364 -26.22 -16.03 -24.06
CA HIS A 364 -26.47 -15.03 -25.12
C HIS A 364 -27.56 -14.01 -24.75
N LEU A 365 -27.84 -13.81 -23.50
CA LEU A 365 -28.84 -12.85 -23.04
C LEU A 365 -28.48 -12.33 -21.66
N GLY A 366 -28.91 -11.10 -21.37
CA GLY A 366 -28.72 -10.47 -20.09
C GLY A 366 -29.33 -9.08 -20.03
N ARG A 367 -29.32 -8.48 -18.84
CA ARG A 367 -29.62 -7.07 -18.64
C ARG A 367 -28.34 -6.24 -18.58
N CYS A 368 -28.42 -5.05 -18.00
CA CYS A 368 -27.26 -4.14 -17.89
C CYS A 368 -26.06 -4.79 -17.15
N GLY A 369 -26.26 -5.57 -16.10
CA GLY A 369 -25.18 -6.24 -15.37
C GLY A 369 -24.40 -7.22 -16.25
N GLU A 370 -25.08 -8.19 -16.84
CA GLU A 370 -24.45 -9.17 -17.71
C GLU A 370 -23.78 -8.53 -18.94
N HIS A 371 -24.38 -7.49 -19.50
CA HIS A 371 -23.76 -6.72 -20.59
C HIS A 371 -22.52 -5.98 -20.13
N GLU A 372 -22.54 -5.44 -18.92
CA GLU A 372 -21.38 -4.77 -18.32
C GLU A 372 -20.22 -5.74 -18.13
N ASP A 373 -20.46 -6.90 -17.49
CA ASP A 373 -19.45 -7.93 -17.24
C ASP A 373 -18.81 -8.45 -18.54
N ILE A 374 -19.63 -8.89 -19.51
CA ILE A 374 -19.11 -9.44 -20.77
C ILE A 374 -18.42 -8.37 -21.62
N THR A 375 -18.87 -7.11 -21.58
CA THR A 375 -18.22 -6.02 -22.30
C THR A 375 -16.83 -5.74 -21.75
N ALA A 376 -16.67 -5.67 -20.43
CA ALA A 376 -15.38 -5.49 -19.81
C ALA A 376 -14.44 -6.68 -20.08
N ALA A 377 -14.95 -7.91 -20.02
CA ALA A 377 -14.17 -9.12 -20.33
C ALA A 377 -13.71 -9.16 -21.80
N ALA A 378 -14.61 -8.92 -22.74
CA ALA A 378 -14.29 -8.87 -24.18
C ALA A 378 -13.28 -7.75 -24.49
N ALA A 379 -13.47 -6.57 -23.91
CA ALA A 379 -12.54 -5.45 -24.05
C ALA A 379 -11.14 -5.82 -23.55
N ARG A 380 -11.02 -6.37 -22.34
CA ARG A 380 -9.73 -6.79 -21.76
C ARG A 380 -9.10 -7.97 -22.53
N SER A 381 -9.90 -8.85 -23.16
CA SER A 381 -9.38 -9.86 -24.08
C SER A 381 -8.77 -9.23 -25.33
N CYS A 382 -9.29 -8.10 -25.77
CA CYS A 382 -8.76 -7.28 -26.86
C CYS A 382 -7.73 -6.23 -26.36
N LEU A 383 -7.17 -6.39 -25.19
CA LEU A 383 -6.19 -5.47 -24.56
C LEU A 383 -6.70 -4.03 -24.43
N ILE A 384 -8.00 -3.81 -24.31
CA ILE A 384 -8.60 -2.51 -24.12
C ILE A 384 -8.88 -2.34 -22.61
N PRO A 385 -8.35 -1.28 -21.95
CA PRO A 385 -8.69 -1.03 -20.56
C PRO A 385 -10.18 -0.71 -20.43
N ALA A 386 -10.87 -1.54 -19.66
CA ALA A 386 -12.30 -1.38 -19.43
C ALA A 386 -12.65 -1.69 -17.96
N ARG A 387 -13.66 -0.98 -17.45
CA ARG A 387 -14.16 -1.16 -16.09
C ARG A 387 -15.67 -0.97 -16.02
N GLY A 388 -16.29 -1.55 -15.01
CA GLY A 388 -17.70 -1.39 -14.69
C GLY A 388 -17.99 -0.12 -13.91
N ILE A 389 -19.15 0.46 -14.16
CA ILE A 389 -19.66 1.63 -13.46
C ILE A 389 -21.03 1.30 -12.90
N ASP A 390 -21.23 1.63 -11.63
CA ASP A 390 -22.41 1.26 -10.87
C ASP A 390 -23.09 2.50 -10.27
N ALA A 391 -24.41 2.54 -10.41
CA ALA A 391 -25.30 3.49 -9.77
C ALA A 391 -26.41 2.73 -9.02
N ILE A 392 -26.04 2.15 -7.88
CA ILE A 392 -26.86 1.21 -7.10
C ILE A 392 -28.29 1.72 -6.89
N SER A 393 -28.44 2.95 -6.42
CA SER A 393 -29.75 3.52 -6.11
C SER A 393 -30.63 3.78 -7.32
N SER A 394 -30.08 3.78 -8.52
CA SER A 394 -30.82 3.94 -9.77
C SER A 394 -30.98 2.66 -10.58
N ASP A 395 -30.47 1.52 -10.07
CA ASP A 395 -30.57 0.21 -10.69
C ASP A 395 -30.02 0.22 -12.13
N HIS A 396 -28.79 0.70 -12.28
CA HIS A 396 -28.14 0.80 -13.59
C HIS A 396 -26.64 0.66 -13.50
N VAL A 397 -26.08 -0.11 -14.46
CA VAL A 397 -24.64 -0.25 -14.66
C VAL A 397 -24.29 -0.10 -16.13
N TRP A 398 -23.05 0.31 -16.39
CA TRP A 398 -22.47 0.45 -17.72
C TRP A 398 -20.96 0.32 -17.63
N ASN A 399 -20.26 0.47 -18.75
CA ASN A 399 -18.81 0.42 -18.79
C ASN A 399 -18.17 1.79 -19.03
N GLU A 400 -16.89 1.84 -18.75
CA GLU A 400 -15.97 2.82 -19.29
C GLU A 400 -14.83 2.13 -20.03
N PHE A 401 -14.30 2.79 -21.07
CA PHE A 401 -13.02 2.49 -21.69
C PHE A 401 -12.05 3.66 -21.52
N TRP A 402 -10.75 3.36 -21.55
CA TRP A 402 -9.72 4.38 -21.42
C TRP A 402 -9.21 4.87 -22.78
N ASP A 403 -9.26 6.20 -23.02
CA ASP A 403 -8.67 6.90 -24.16
C ASP A 403 -8.19 8.27 -23.66
N GLU A 404 -6.97 8.32 -23.07
CA GLU A 404 -6.36 9.44 -22.34
C GLU A 404 -7.11 9.85 -21.05
N GLN A 405 -8.36 9.44 -20.94
CA GLN A 405 -9.20 9.48 -19.74
C GLN A 405 -10.26 8.40 -19.84
N TRP A 406 -11.02 8.19 -18.78
CA TRP A 406 -12.16 7.29 -18.79
C TRP A 406 -13.35 7.91 -19.50
N TRP A 407 -13.96 7.14 -20.43
CA TRP A 407 -15.10 7.52 -21.21
C TRP A 407 -16.24 6.53 -21.07
N GLN A 408 -17.46 7.06 -20.92
CA GLN A 408 -18.68 6.26 -20.93
C GLN A 408 -18.77 5.35 -22.15
N TRP A 409 -19.19 4.12 -21.91
CA TRP A 409 -19.37 3.09 -22.91
C TRP A 409 -20.53 2.17 -22.56
N GLU A 410 -21.53 2.10 -23.43
CA GLU A 410 -22.68 1.19 -23.28
C GLU A 410 -23.03 0.58 -24.64
N PRO A 411 -22.51 -0.64 -24.93
CA PRO A 411 -22.72 -1.31 -26.22
C PRO A 411 -24.18 -1.50 -26.58
N VAL A 412 -25.03 -1.90 -25.64
CA VAL A 412 -26.47 -2.15 -25.87
C VAL A 412 -27.15 -0.98 -26.58
N ASN A 413 -26.81 0.22 -26.21
CA ASN A 413 -27.39 1.45 -26.77
C ASN A 413 -26.50 2.10 -27.81
N ASN A 414 -25.41 1.44 -28.19
CA ASN A 414 -24.37 1.97 -29.09
C ASN A 414 -23.89 3.37 -28.66
N SER A 415 -23.77 3.58 -27.33
CA SER A 415 -23.39 4.85 -26.72
C SER A 415 -21.93 4.86 -26.35
N HIS A 416 -21.23 5.93 -26.74
CA HIS A 416 -19.81 6.12 -26.52
C HIS A 416 -19.52 7.59 -26.20
N LYS A 417 -18.67 7.83 -25.20
CA LYS A 417 -18.17 9.17 -24.83
C LYS A 417 -19.25 10.21 -24.50
N ASP A 418 -20.41 9.77 -24.05
CA ASP A 418 -21.49 10.64 -23.58
C ASP A 418 -21.75 10.45 -22.08
N ASN A 419 -20.90 11.03 -21.25
CA ASN A 419 -20.95 10.89 -19.81
C ASN A 419 -22.26 11.41 -19.18
N LEU A 420 -22.97 12.28 -19.86
CA LEU A 420 -24.21 12.87 -19.34
C LEU A 420 -25.48 12.26 -19.94
N VAL A 421 -25.36 11.23 -20.76
CA VAL A 421 -26.51 10.59 -21.42
C VAL A 421 -27.57 10.12 -20.42
N TYR A 422 -27.15 9.60 -19.29
CA TYR A 422 -28.07 9.07 -18.29
C TYR A 422 -28.84 10.17 -17.55
N GLU A 423 -28.15 11.23 -17.11
CA GLU A 423 -28.77 12.36 -16.42
C GLU A 423 -29.65 13.19 -17.38
N LYS A 424 -29.10 13.57 -18.54
CA LYS A 424 -29.77 14.46 -19.49
C LYS A 424 -30.64 13.73 -20.49
N GLY A 425 -30.17 12.66 -21.08
CA GLY A 425 -30.87 11.90 -22.11
C GLY A 425 -31.99 11.05 -21.57
N TRP A 426 -31.72 10.33 -20.48
CA TRP A 426 -32.70 9.39 -19.90
C TRP A 426 -33.43 9.93 -18.67
N GLY A 427 -32.98 11.06 -18.13
CA GLY A 427 -33.59 11.65 -16.93
C GLY A 427 -33.42 10.80 -15.67
N LYS A 428 -32.37 9.94 -15.60
CA LYS A 428 -32.09 9.15 -14.41
C LYS A 428 -31.70 10.04 -13.24
N LYS A 429 -32.03 9.59 -12.05
CA LYS A 429 -31.69 10.25 -10.80
C LYS A 429 -30.69 9.36 -10.06
N PHE A 430 -29.55 9.93 -9.71
CA PHE A 430 -28.49 9.23 -8.99
C PHE A 430 -28.35 9.75 -7.57
N GLY A 431 -27.89 8.87 -6.67
CA GLY A 431 -27.30 9.25 -5.40
C GLY A 431 -25.81 9.48 -5.58
N SER A 432 -25.04 8.41 -5.65
CA SER A 432 -23.64 8.38 -6.04
C SER A 432 -23.43 7.45 -7.24
N ILE A 433 -22.26 7.57 -7.87
CA ILE A 433 -21.84 6.72 -8.99
C ILE A 433 -20.41 6.28 -8.70
N VAL A 434 -20.16 4.99 -8.82
CA VAL A 434 -18.87 4.38 -8.51
C VAL A 434 -18.33 3.56 -9.68
N ALA A 435 -17.02 3.52 -9.82
CA ALA A 435 -16.32 2.64 -10.74
C ALA A 435 -15.71 1.47 -9.99
N HIS A 436 -15.81 0.27 -10.54
CA HIS A 436 -15.23 -0.93 -9.97
C HIS A 436 -13.76 -1.09 -10.33
N ARG A 437 -12.98 -1.50 -9.34
CA ARG A 437 -11.62 -1.98 -9.55
C ARG A 437 -11.57 -3.49 -9.33
N SER A 438 -10.67 -4.15 -10.02
CA SER A 438 -10.48 -5.60 -9.91
C SER A 438 -10.06 -6.07 -8.51
N ASP A 439 -9.48 -5.20 -7.68
CA ASP A 439 -9.18 -5.47 -6.27
C ASP A 439 -10.38 -5.21 -5.32
N GLY A 440 -11.56 -4.96 -5.88
CA GLY A 440 -12.79 -4.70 -5.13
C GLY A 440 -12.94 -3.28 -4.60
N VAL A 441 -12.09 -2.35 -4.99
CA VAL A 441 -12.23 -0.93 -4.60
C VAL A 441 -13.28 -0.27 -5.48
N ALA A 442 -14.22 0.45 -4.86
CA ALA A 442 -15.18 1.30 -5.55
C ALA A 442 -14.71 2.76 -5.52
N GLU A 443 -14.42 3.32 -6.68
CA GLU A 443 -13.97 4.70 -6.84
C GLU A 443 -15.15 5.61 -7.18
N SER A 444 -15.31 6.75 -6.49
CA SER A 444 -16.36 7.70 -6.84
C SER A 444 -16.09 8.38 -8.17
N VAL A 445 -17.02 8.24 -9.11
CA VAL A 445 -17.01 8.90 -10.42
C VAL A 445 -18.22 9.81 -10.63
N THR A 446 -18.92 10.17 -9.57
CA THR A 446 -20.13 10.99 -9.60
C THR A 446 -19.92 12.31 -10.34
N ASN A 447 -18.75 12.95 -10.19
CA ASN A 447 -18.39 14.17 -10.88
C ASN A 447 -18.34 14.04 -12.41
N THR A 448 -18.09 12.83 -12.91
CA THR A 448 -18.01 12.55 -14.35
C THR A 448 -19.40 12.46 -14.98
N TYR A 449 -20.38 11.97 -14.21
CA TYR A 449 -21.70 11.61 -14.72
C TYR A 449 -22.83 12.54 -14.29
N SER A 450 -22.54 13.57 -13.51
CA SER A 450 -23.53 14.57 -13.10
C SER A 450 -22.98 15.99 -13.20
N GLU A 451 -23.82 16.91 -13.68
CA GLU A 451 -23.53 18.35 -13.64
C GLU A 451 -23.83 18.98 -12.28
N LYS A 452 -24.38 18.22 -11.36
CA LYS A 452 -24.85 18.74 -10.06
C LYS A 452 -24.23 17.99 -8.87
N PRO A 453 -22.92 17.74 -8.87
CA PRO A 453 -22.31 17.08 -7.72
C PRO A 453 -22.34 17.99 -6.50
N CYS A 454 -22.37 17.38 -5.31
CA CYS A 454 -22.11 18.02 -4.03
C CYS A 454 -21.35 17.06 -3.11
N THR A 455 -20.78 17.58 -2.03
CA THR A 455 -19.92 16.82 -1.14
C THR A 455 -20.60 16.67 0.22
N ILE A 456 -20.54 15.45 0.77
CA ILE A 456 -20.97 15.15 2.13
C ILE A 456 -19.76 14.60 2.89
N ASN A 457 -19.31 15.31 3.93
CA ASN A 457 -18.25 14.91 4.84
C ASN A 457 -18.86 14.38 6.13
N LEU A 458 -18.54 13.15 6.49
CA LEU A 458 -19.04 12.50 7.69
C LEU A 458 -17.90 12.22 8.65
N PHE A 459 -18.04 12.71 9.88
CA PHE A 459 -17.04 12.54 10.93
C PHE A 459 -17.56 11.55 11.97
N ALA A 460 -16.79 10.49 12.22
CA ALA A 460 -17.01 9.59 13.34
C ALA A 460 -16.11 10.02 14.50
N ARG A 461 -16.73 10.39 15.61
CA ARG A 461 -16.02 10.77 16.84
C ARG A 461 -16.66 10.10 18.03
N ASP A 462 -15.83 9.66 18.97
CA ASP A 462 -16.33 9.07 20.20
C ASP A 462 -16.91 10.13 21.16
N SER A 463 -17.40 9.71 22.31
CA SER A 463 -17.99 10.61 23.31
C SER A 463 -16.97 11.57 23.96
N HIS A 464 -15.67 11.34 23.76
CA HIS A 464 -14.58 12.23 24.19
C HIS A 464 -14.00 13.06 23.03
N ASP A 465 -14.72 13.14 21.90
CA ASP A 465 -14.31 13.87 20.70
C ASP A 465 -13.06 13.33 20.01
N GLN A 466 -12.67 12.08 20.31
CA GLN A 466 -11.55 11.44 19.62
C GLN A 466 -12.01 10.88 18.27
N PRO A 467 -11.22 11.01 17.19
CA PRO A 467 -11.57 10.44 15.90
C PRO A 467 -11.64 8.93 15.99
N ILE A 468 -12.63 8.34 15.33
CA ILE A 468 -12.78 6.90 15.18
C ILE A 468 -12.30 6.55 13.77
N ASP A 469 -11.15 5.92 13.71
CA ASP A 469 -10.58 5.39 12.51
C ASP A 469 -11.16 4.00 12.21
N GLY A 470 -11.38 3.70 10.92
CA GLY A 470 -11.90 2.40 10.51
C GLY A 470 -13.37 2.15 10.81
N ALA A 471 -14.13 3.17 11.14
CA ALA A 471 -15.57 3.07 11.20
C ALA A 471 -16.18 3.13 9.81
N THR A 472 -17.28 2.43 9.58
CA THR A 472 -17.98 2.41 8.29
C THR A 472 -19.17 3.34 8.33
N PHE A 473 -19.19 4.30 7.41
CA PHE A 473 -20.41 5.02 7.08
C PHE A 473 -21.13 4.34 5.92
N LEU A 474 -22.42 4.03 6.12
CA LEU A 474 -23.35 3.69 5.06
C LEU A 474 -24.09 4.99 4.70
N LEU A 475 -23.98 5.42 3.46
CA LEU A 475 -24.74 6.54 2.94
C LEU A 475 -26.02 6.01 2.27
N ALA A 476 -27.15 6.58 2.62
CA ALA A 476 -28.43 6.22 2.02
C ALA A 476 -29.06 7.42 1.32
N VAL A 477 -29.80 7.15 0.26
CA VAL A 477 -30.49 8.16 -0.54
C VAL A 477 -31.97 7.85 -0.66
N GLN A 478 -32.78 8.90 -0.76
CA GLN A 478 -34.23 8.81 -1.01
C GLN A 478 -34.59 9.58 -2.26
N GLY A 479 -35.52 9.06 -3.05
CA GLY A 479 -36.09 9.77 -4.18
C GLY A 479 -35.48 9.43 -5.53
N THR A 480 -34.57 8.46 -5.60
CA THR A 480 -33.96 8.01 -6.88
C THR A 480 -34.86 7.06 -7.65
N LEU A 481 -35.39 6.03 -6.99
CA LEU A 481 -36.28 5.04 -7.60
C LEU A 481 -37.73 5.28 -7.20
N ASP A 482 -37.95 5.50 -5.90
CA ASP A 482 -39.25 5.77 -5.33
C ASP A 482 -39.08 6.74 -4.16
N GLN A 483 -39.97 7.72 -4.07
CA GLN A 483 -39.87 8.79 -3.07
C GLN A 483 -40.19 8.34 -1.64
N SER A 484 -40.75 7.14 -1.49
CA SER A 484 -41.09 6.59 -0.18
C SER A 484 -39.99 5.73 0.43
N SER A 485 -39.05 5.26 -0.41
CA SER A 485 -38.00 4.31 0.00
C SER A 485 -36.64 5.00 0.19
N ILE A 486 -35.90 4.51 1.17
CA ILE A 486 -34.53 4.91 1.45
C ILE A 486 -33.64 3.68 1.16
N PHE A 487 -32.65 3.87 0.31
CA PHE A 487 -31.74 2.82 -0.12
C PHE A 487 -30.33 3.15 0.33
N ILE A 488 -29.54 2.15 0.70
CA ILE A 488 -28.10 2.30 0.81
C ILE A 488 -27.55 2.51 -0.62
N ASP A 489 -26.75 3.52 -0.76
CA ASP A 489 -26.22 4.00 -2.04
C ASP A 489 -24.73 3.76 -2.14
N SER A 490 -24.00 4.05 -1.07
CA SER A 490 -22.55 3.86 -1.02
C SER A 490 -22.06 3.74 0.42
N TYR A 491 -20.79 3.41 0.55
CA TYR A 491 -20.14 3.32 1.85
C TYR A 491 -18.78 3.97 1.80
N ALA A 492 -18.30 4.36 2.97
CA ALA A 492 -16.91 4.76 3.15
C ALA A 492 -16.43 4.40 4.54
N ILE A 493 -15.15 4.15 4.66
CA ILE A 493 -14.50 3.92 5.94
C ILE A 493 -13.79 5.19 6.35
N THR A 494 -13.88 5.51 7.62
CA THR A 494 -13.22 6.69 8.16
C THR A 494 -11.71 6.52 8.19
N ASP A 495 -11.01 7.60 7.88
CA ASP A 495 -9.56 7.72 7.99
C ASP A 495 -9.11 7.99 9.42
N ASN A 496 -7.80 8.24 9.62
CA ASN A 496 -7.21 8.56 10.92
C ASN A 496 -7.77 9.83 11.57
N ASN A 497 -8.47 10.68 10.82
CA ASN A 497 -9.15 11.87 11.34
C ASN A 497 -10.63 11.60 11.66
N GLY A 498 -11.08 10.36 11.47
CA GLY A 498 -12.47 9.96 11.60
C GLY A 498 -13.35 10.47 10.46
N LEU A 499 -12.76 10.83 9.31
CA LEU A 499 -13.45 11.42 8.17
C LEU A 499 -13.74 10.37 7.09
N ALA A 500 -14.96 10.39 6.57
CA ALA A 500 -15.36 9.76 5.33
C ALA A 500 -16.04 10.82 4.43
N THR A 501 -15.65 10.88 3.17
CA THR A 501 -16.15 11.86 2.19
C THR A 501 -16.91 11.16 1.08
N PHE A 502 -18.08 11.71 0.74
CA PHE A 502 -18.92 11.22 -0.33
C PHE A 502 -19.18 12.33 -1.36
N THR A 503 -19.00 11.99 -2.63
CA THR A 503 -19.48 12.83 -3.74
C THR A 503 -20.81 12.29 -4.22
N VAL A 504 -21.86 13.11 -4.16
CA VAL A 504 -23.23 12.72 -4.45
C VAL A 504 -23.90 13.73 -5.37
N VAL A 505 -25.05 13.37 -5.94
CA VAL A 505 -25.81 14.26 -6.83
C VAL A 505 -26.77 15.13 -6.01
N ALA A 506 -26.81 16.41 -6.29
CA ALA A 506 -27.73 17.37 -5.67
C ALA A 506 -29.21 17.04 -5.95
N GLY A 507 -30.09 17.54 -5.11
CA GLY A 507 -31.54 17.42 -5.32
C GLY A 507 -32.19 16.15 -4.76
N GLN A 508 -31.40 15.28 -4.12
CA GLN A 508 -31.89 14.10 -3.40
C GLN A 508 -31.91 14.32 -1.88
N ASN A 509 -32.49 13.39 -1.13
CA ASN A 509 -32.42 13.44 0.33
C ASN A 509 -31.43 12.37 0.81
N TYR A 510 -30.47 12.77 1.64
CA TYR A 510 -29.41 11.90 2.11
C TYR A 510 -29.50 11.61 3.59
N PHE A 511 -29.17 10.37 3.92
CA PHE A 511 -29.17 9.83 5.27
C PHE A 511 -27.88 9.04 5.47
N ALA A 512 -27.50 8.79 6.71
CA ALA A 512 -26.34 7.96 7.00
C ALA A 512 -26.58 7.05 8.21
N ARG A 513 -25.75 6.03 8.26
CA ARG A 513 -25.57 5.17 9.42
C ARG A 513 -24.08 4.99 9.66
N LEU A 514 -23.67 5.08 10.92
CA LEU A 514 -22.33 4.75 11.35
C LEU A 514 -22.30 3.37 11.99
N ASN A 515 -21.42 2.50 11.54
CA ASN A 515 -21.08 1.23 12.16
C ASN A 515 -19.65 1.29 12.66
N SER A 516 -19.43 1.01 13.94
CA SER A 516 -18.10 1.03 14.53
C SER A 516 -17.95 0.04 15.68
N SER A 517 -16.71 -0.26 16.05
CA SER A 517 -16.41 -1.09 17.24
C SER A 517 -16.85 -0.45 18.56
N LEU A 518 -17.10 0.87 18.55
CA LEU A 518 -17.59 1.62 19.72
C LEU A 518 -19.11 1.74 19.76
N GLY A 519 -19.80 1.11 18.82
CA GLY A 519 -21.25 1.10 18.68
C GLY A 519 -21.74 1.71 17.38
N ASN A 520 -23.00 1.49 17.07
CA ASN A 520 -23.63 1.94 15.85
C ASN A 520 -24.51 3.18 16.09
N VAL A 521 -24.62 4.04 15.08
CA VAL A 521 -25.47 5.24 15.13
C VAL A 521 -26.32 5.29 13.84
N PRO A 522 -27.65 5.19 13.93
CA PRO A 522 -28.46 4.78 15.09
C PRO A 522 -28.16 3.35 15.55
N ALA A 523 -28.56 3.02 16.77
CA ALA A 523 -28.28 1.72 17.37
C ALA A 523 -28.99 0.57 16.63
N GLN A 524 -30.21 0.78 16.11
CA GLN A 524 -30.97 -0.24 15.39
C GLN A 524 -30.49 -0.30 13.92
N ASN A 525 -30.32 -1.51 13.41
CA ASN A 525 -29.73 -1.75 12.08
C ASN A 525 -30.56 -1.22 10.90
N ASN A 526 -31.86 -1.09 11.06
CA ASN A 526 -32.75 -0.55 10.03
C ASN A 526 -33.03 0.95 10.18
N GLN A 527 -32.28 1.67 11.01
CA GLN A 527 -32.40 3.10 11.19
C GLN A 527 -31.23 3.86 10.56
N VAL A 528 -31.52 5.04 10.04
CA VAL A 528 -30.56 6.00 9.48
C VAL A 528 -30.84 7.39 10.02
N VAL A 529 -29.84 8.22 10.20
CA VAL A 529 -30.00 9.63 10.55
C VAL A 529 -30.15 10.48 9.30
N GLU A 530 -31.03 11.48 9.35
CA GLU A 530 -31.16 12.46 8.26
C GLU A 530 -29.95 13.39 8.26
N LEU A 531 -29.31 13.54 7.10
CA LEU A 531 -28.23 14.49 6.87
C LEU A 531 -28.77 15.77 6.26
N VAL A 532 -29.01 15.75 4.97
CA VAL A 532 -29.44 16.92 4.19
C VAL A 532 -30.58 16.55 3.25
N LYS A 533 -31.55 17.46 3.12
CA LYS A 533 -32.60 17.39 2.13
C LYS A 533 -32.34 18.35 1.00
N ASN A 534 -32.44 17.85 -0.22
CA ASN A 534 -32.32 18.64 -1.43
C ASN A 534 -31.05 19.54 -1.44
N PRO A 535 -29.85 18.97 -1.24
CA PRO A 535 -28.60 19.74 -1.28
C PRO A 535 -28.45 20.46 -2.61
N GLN A 536 -27.75 21.58 -2.61
CA GLN A 536 -27.49 22.36 -3.79
C GLN A 536 -26.24 21.87 -4.52
N ALA A 537 -26.21 21.99 -5.83
CA ALA A 537 -25.03 21.70 -6.63
C ALA A 537 -23.82 22.53 -6.17
N GLY A 538 -22.67 21.90 -6.06
CA GLY A 538 -21.44 22.50 -5.53
C GLY A 538 -21.46 22.73 -4.01
N GLY A 539 -22.53 22.33 -3.32
CA GLY A 539 -22.61 22.44 -1.85
C GLY A 539 -21.69 21.47 -1.14
N GLU A 540 -21.18 21.87 0.01
CA GLU A 540 -20.41 21.03 0.92
C GLU A 540 -21.13 20.98 2.27
N TYR A 541 -21.37 19.76 2.76
CA TYR A 541 -22.14 19.49 3.97
C TYR A 541 -21.35 18.60 4.89
N SER A 542 -21.19 19.00 6.15
CA SER A 542 -20.39 18.26 7.13
C SER A 542 -21.25 17.90 8.33
N TYR A 543 -21.15 16.64 8.76
CA TYR A 543 -21.90 16.12 9.91
C TYR A 543 -21.01 15.23 10.77
N ILE A 544 -21.37 15.13 12.04
CA ILE A 544 -20.71 14.28 13.00
C ILE A 544 -21.69 13.25 13.57
N LEU A 545 -21.26 12.01 13.67
CA LEU A 545 -22.00 10.94 14.35
C LEU A 545 -21.14 10.38 15.48
N ARG A 546 -21.77 10.23 16.66
CA ARG A 546 -21.10 9.81 17.89
C ARG A 546 -21.70 8.52 18.42
N PRO A 547 -20.96 7.40 18.43
CA PRO A 547 -21.37 6.22 19.18
C PRO A 547 -21.35 6.47 20.68
N ALA A 548 -22.03 5.61 21.43
CA ALA A 548 -22.18 5.80 22.87
C ALA A 548 -20.90 5.50 23.66
N ASN A 549 -20.04 4.64 23.13
CA ASN A 549 -18.79 4.25 23.78
C ASN A 549 -17.61 5.10 23.31
N PHE A 550 -16.52 5.03 24.06
CA PHE A 550 -15.27 5.69 23.75
C PHE A 550 -14.12 4.70 23.83
N LYS A 551 -13.00 5.05 23.17
CA LYS A 551 -11.78 4.28 23.18
C LYS A 551 -10.87 4.75 24.29
N THR A 552 -10.37 3.82 25.09
CA THR A 552 -9.29 4.11 26.04
C THR A 552 -7.96 3.99 25.31
N ILE A 553 -7.21 5.08 25.27
CA ILE A 553 -5.88 5.14 24.64
C ILE A 553 -4.85 5.05 25.75
N THR A 554 -4.02 4.02 25.72
CA THR A 554 -2.83 3.92 26.59
C THR A 554 -1.76 4.84 26.06
N LYS A 555 -1.42 5.90 26.80
CA LYS A 555 -0.31 6.79 26.46
C LYS A 555 0.94 6.37 27.22
N PRO A 556 2.10 6.35 26.56
CA PRO A 556 3.34 6.00 27.21
C PRO A 556 3.76 7.10 28.20
N THR A 557 4.43 6.69 29.26
CA THR A 557 5.09 7.61 30.19
C THR A 557 6.48 7.93 29.66
N VAL A 558 6.78 9.23 29.49
CA VAL A 558 8.13 9.65 29.08
C VAL A 558 9.05 9.62 30.31
N VAL A 559 10.12 8.84 30.22
CA VAL A 559 11.16 8.74 31.27
C VAL A 559 12.41 9.46 30.77
N GLN A 560 12.93 10.38 31.58
CA GLN A 560 14.23 10.97 31.30
C GLN A 560 15.32 10.04 31.82
N TYR A 561 16.17 9.56 30.92
CA TYR A 561 17.43 8.94 31.33
C TYR A 561 18.41 10.03 31.76
N PRO A 562 19.17 9.80 32.85
CA PRO A 562 20.16 10.79 33.31
C PRO A 562 21.17 11.05 32.17
N ASP A 563 21.49 12.32 31.96
CA ASP A 563 22.56 12.76 31.08
C ASP A 563 23.87 12.10 31.51
N THR A 564 24.31 11.08 30.77
CA THR A 564 25.67 10.53 30.96
C THR A 564 26.60 11.19 29.95
N PRO A 565 27.84 11.54 30.36
CA PRO A 565 28.74 12.34 29.52
C PRO A 565 29.30 11.65 28.30
N SER A 566 28.98 10.40 28.04
CA SER A 566 29.54 9.62 26.94
C SER A 566 28.53 9.39 25.81
N ASP A 567 28.19 10.43 25.10
CA ASP A 567 27.34 10.36 23.89
C ASP A 567 28.15 9.76 22.74
N GLU A 568 28.21 8.42 22.63
CA GLU A 568 29.05 7.76 21.66
C GLU A 568 28.33 7.39 20.38
N TYR A 569 27.01 7.26 20.43
CA TYR A 569 26.20 6.84 19.30
C TYR A 569 25.12 7.86 18.97
N LEU A 570 24.92 8.09 17.68
CA LEU A 570 23.87 8.95 17.15
C LEU A 570 23.02 8.14 16.17
N LEU A 571 21.72 8.06 16.42
CA LEU A 571 20.74 7.54 15.48
C LEU A 571 20.00 8.69 14.83
N LYS A 572 20.08 8.79 13.51
CA LYS A 572 19.26 9.68 12.70
C LYS A 572 18.04 8.92 12.21
N VAL A 573 16.87 9.52 12.40
CA VAL A 573 15.58 8.95 11.95
C VAL A 573 14.90 9.97 11.07
N ASN A 574 14.58 9.56 9.85
CA ASN A 574 13.68 10.31 8.98
C ASN A 574 12.56 9.38 8.54
N TYR A 575 11.32 9.82 8.62
CA TYR A 575 10.22 9.08 8.06
C TYR A 575 9.13 9.98 7.47
N ASN A 576 8.39 9.40 6.55
CA ASN A 576 7.20 9.96 5.98
C ASN A 576 6.08 8.90 6.05
N ALA A 577 4.90 9.33 6.47
CA ALA A 577 3.73 8.47 6.55
C ALA A 577 2.59 9.04 5.73
N GLN A 578 1.98 8.19 4.91
CA GLN A 578 0.81 8.54 4.11
C GLN A 578 -0.28 7.51 4.38
N SER A 579 -1.52 7.95 4.47
CA SER A 579 -2.62 7.02 4.45
C SER A 579 -2.70 6.38 3.09
N GLN A 580 -2.71 5.07 3.08
CA GLN A 580 -3.04 4.35 1.88
C GLN A 580 -4.50 4.59 1.53
N ASN A 581 -4.84 4.59 0.24
CA ASN A 581 -6.23 4.52 -0.18
C ASN A 581 -6.84 3.27 0.41
N ILE A 582 -7.82 3.45 1.26
CA ILE A 582 -8.28 2.38 2.05
C ILE A 582 -9.11 1.45 1.31
N LYS A 583 -8.76 0.26 1.52
CA LYS A 583 -9.42 -0.85 0.99
C LYS A 583 -10.20 -1.50 2.07
N TRP A 584 -11.46 -1.59 1.84
CA TRP A 584 -12.29 -2.13 2.81
C TRP A 584 -13.33 -3.01 2.19
N SER A 585 -13.28 -4.23 2.57
CA SER A 585 -14.14 -5.21 2.01
C SER A 585 -15.56 -5.02 2.48
N VAL A 586 -16.40 -4.62 1.59
CA VAL A 586 -17.81 -4.55 1.80
C VAL A 586 -18.53 -5.35 0.76
N LEU A 587 -18.72 -6.59 0.95
CA LEU A 587 -20.02 -7.15 0.91
C LEU A 587 -20.73 -7.31 -0.42
N PHE A 588 -20.02 -7.33 -1.50
CA PHE A 588 -20.67 -7.56 -2.77
C PHE A 588 -20.42 -8.96 -3.31
N ASN A 589 -19.52 -9.69 -2.70
CA ASN A 589 -19.31 -11.09 -3.04
C ASN A 589 -18.88 -11.89 -1.81
N ASP A 590 -18.83 -13.18 -1.95
CA ASP A 590 -18.53 -14.12 -0.87
C ASP A 590 -17.10 -14.01 -0.33
N PHE A 591 -16.21 -13.29 -1.04
CA PHE A 591 -14.82 -13.02 -0.65
C PHE A 591 -14.58 -11.58 -0.25
N GLY A 592 -15.60 -10.89 0.18
CA GLY A 592 -15.45 -9.58 0.76
C GLY A 592 -15.71 -8.42 -0.17
N GLY A 593 -16.18 -8.65 -1.37
CA GLY A 593 -16.81 -7.66 -2.20
C GLY A 593 -16.02 -6.38 -2.48
N SER A 594 -16.73 -5.34 -2.76
CA SER A 594 -16.16 -4.02 -3.04
C SER A 594 -15.53 -3.39 -1.82
N ASN A 595 -14.44 -2.72 -2.04
CA ASN A 595 -13.84 -1.82 -1.07
C ASN A 595 -14.10 -0.39 -1.46
N THR A 596 -14.23 0.47 -0.47
CA THR A 596 -14.35 1.89 -0.70
C THR A 596 -12.97 2.51 -0.65
N SER A 597 -12.64 3.31 -1.66
CA SER A 597 -11.43 4.10 -1.68
C SER A 597 -11.74 5.53 -1.30
N TYR A 598 -10.93 6.14 -0.49
CA TYR A 598 -11.00 7.57 -0.24
C TYR A 598 -9.71 8.27 -0.57
N GLU A 599 -9.84 9.60 -0.64
CA GLU A 599 -8.67 10.43 -0.73
C GLU A 599 -7.72 10.17 0.44
N LYS A 600 -6.44 10.15 0.14
CA LYS A 600 -5.40 10.05 1.13
C LYS A 600 -5.45 11.26 2.03
N SER A 601 -5.96 11.10 3.22
CA SER A 601 -5.64 12.03 4.29
C SER A 601 -4.19 11.77 4.70
N GLY A 602 -3.39 12.78 4.96
CA GLY A 602 -2.01 12.57 5.37
C GLY A 602 -1.91 11.55 6.49
N GLY A 603 -1.24 10.43 6.27
CA GLY A 603 -1.05 9.37 7.25
C GLY A 603 -0.32 9.90 8.47
N LYS A 604 -0.57 9.30 9.62
CA LYS A 604 0.03 9.69 10.89
C LYS A 604 0.51 8.45 11.62
N ALA A 605 1.65 8.59 12.29
CA ALA A 605 2.19 7.55 13.15
C ALA A 605 2.73 8.15 14.43
N ASN A 606 2.87 7.32 15.45
CA ASN A 606 3.61 7.66 16.65
C ASN A 606 5.00 7.07 16.55
N PHE A 607 6.02 7.89 16.77
CA PHE A 607 7.40 7.42 16.91
C PHE A 607 7.74 7.27 18.39
N TYR A 608 8.39 6.18 18.73
CA TYR A 608 8.86 5.88 20.08
C TYR A 608 10.29 5.37 20.06
N LEU A 609 11.02 5.75 21.09
CA LEU A 609 12.32 5.19 21.43
C LEU A 609 12.21 4.51 22.79
N THR A 610 12.51 3.24 22.89
CA THR A 610 12.33 2.40 24.09
C THR A 610 13.52 1.46 24.28
N ASP A 611 13.59 0.84 25.46
CA ASP A 611 14.30 -0.42 25.65
C ASP A 611 13.42 -1.61 25.20
N GLU A 612 13.96 -2.83 25.22
CA GLU A 612 13.26 -4.05 24.82
C GLU A 612 12.00 -4.31 25.66
N TYR A 613 12.09 -4.15 26.96
CA TYR A 613 10.97 -4.41 27.87
C TYR A 613 9.78 -3.52 27.55
N ASN A 614 10.00 -2.21 27.42
CA ASN A 614 8.98 -1.24 27.11
C ASN A 614 8.46 -1.37 25.65
N TYR A 615 9.31 -1.78 24.70
CA TYR A 615 8.86 -2.11 23.36
C TYR A 615 7.82 -3.24 23.38
N ASN A 616 8.09 -4.33 24.09
CA ASN A 616 7.18 -5.47 24.20
C ASN A 616 5.87 -5.11 24.89
N LEU A 617 5.89 -4.24 25.91
CA LEU A 617 4.69 -3.69 26.54
C LEU A 617 3.90 -2.83 25.55
N GLY A 618 4.55 -1.92 24.83
CA GLY A 618 3.91 -1.04 23.84
C GLY A 618 3.31 -1.80 22.66
N LYS A 619 3.97 -2.87 22.22
CA LYS A 619 3.47 -3.79 21.19
C LYS A 619 2.18 -4.50 21.64
N SER A 620 2.06 -4.86 22.91
CA SER A 620 0.87 -5.51 23.49
C SER A 620 -0.18 -4.53 24.04
N ASN A 621 -0.05 -3.23 23.77
CA ASN A 621 -0.92 -2.16 24.28
C ASN A 621 -1.05 -2.14 25.83
N SER A 622 -0.02 -2.58 26.53
CA SER A 622 0.10 -2.44 27.98
C SER A 622 0.73 -1.09 28.33
N ASP A 623 0.67 -0.68 29.59
CA ASP A 623 1.34 0.53 30.04
C ASP A 623 2.85 0.41 29.87
N TYR A 624 3.48 1.37 29.23
CA TYR A 624 4.91 1.37 28.95
C TYR A 624 5.54 2.75 29.05
N SER A 625 6.85 2.77 29.16
CA SER A 625 7.65 4.00 29.23
C SER A 625 8.45 4.18 27.94
N VAL A 626 8.71 5.42 27.58
CA VAL A 626 9.51 5.75 26.38
C VAL A 626 10.64 6.72 26.76
N ILE A 627 11.77 6.58 26.09
CA ILE A 627 12.91 7.48 26.23
C ILE A 627 12.64 8.77 25.47
N ALA A 628 12.03 8.64 24.31
CA ALA A 628 11.58 9.76 23.48
C ALA A 628 10.34 9.35 22.69
N SER A 629 9.50 10.34 22.36
CA SER A 629 8.31 10.13 21.54
C SER A 629 8.03 11.30 20.61
N ARG A 630 7.37 10.98 19.50
CA ARG A 630 6.63 11.91 18.64
C ARG A 630 5.28 11.31 18.38
N GLU A 631 4.25 12.03 18.74
CA GLU A 631 2.88 11.56 18.57
C GLU A 631 2.21 12.26 17.40
N ASN A 632 1.35 11.51 16.70
CA ASN A 632 0.45 12.03 15.67
C ASN A 632 1.17 12.79 14.54
N ALA A 633 2.32 12.29 14.10
CA ALA A 633 3.17 12.93 13.10
C ALA A 633 3.07 12.25 11.74
N SER A 634 2.97 13.04 10.65
CA SER A 634 3.00 12.55 9.27
C SER A 634 4.43 12.48 8.71
N ASN A 635 5.35 13.22 9.28
CA ASN A 635 6.76 13.14 8.96
C ASN A 635 7.62 13.49 10.18
N ILE A 636 8.82 12.92 10.25
CA ILE A 636 9.82 13.21 11.28
C ILE A 636 11.20 13.27 10.64
N SER A 637 12.01 14.22 11.14
CA SER A 637 13.44 14.19 11.00
C SER A 637 14.05 14.54 12.36
N CYS A 638 14.73 13.58 12.96
CA CYS A 638 15.30 13.77 14.32
C CYS A 638 16.54 12.91 14.54
N ASP A 639 17.34 13.36 15.48
CA ASP A 639 18.58 12.75 15.91
C ASP A 639 18.52 12.41 17.39
N TYR A 640 18.98 11.20 17.77
CA TYR A 640 19.04 10.75 19.15
C TYR A 640 20.44 10.28 19.49
N LYS A 641 20.94 10.67 20.67
CA LYS A 641 22.21 10.22 21.19
C LYS A 641 22.05 9.15 22.25
N PHE A 642 22.91 8.14 22.24
CA PHE A 642 22.84 6.97 23.09
C PHE A 642 24.12 6.72 23.86
N VAL A 643 23.99 5.97 24.95
CA VAL A 643 25.07 5.45 25.77
C VAL A 643 25.37 4.00 25.36
N ARG A 644 26.57 3.53 25.64
CA ARG A 644 27.02 2.15 25.38
C ARG A 644 26.23 1.06 26.11
N TRP A 645 26.28 -0.13 25.52
CA TRP A 645 25.96 -1.42 26.13
C TRP A 645 24.48 -1.72 26.34
N GLN A 646 23.60 -1.09 25.60
CA GLN A 646 22.17 -1.36 25.66
C GLN A 646 21.59 -1.52 24.27
N GLU A 647 20.57 -2.36 24.14
CA GLU A 647 19.73 -2.40 22.96
C GLU A 647 18.62 -1.37 23.09
N TYR A 648 18.37 -0.66 21.99
CA TYR A 648 17.31 0.31 21.90
C TYR A 648 16.41 -0.03 20.73
N PHE A 649 15.12 0.26 20.89
CA PHE A 649 14.08 0.04 19.90
C PHE A 649 13.56 1.40 19.45
N ALA A 650 13.87 1.79 18.21
CA ALA A 650 13.34 2.99 17.57
C ALA A 650 12.24 2.57 16.60
N TRP A 651 11.00 2.86 16.92
CA TRP A 651 9.88 2.30 16.19
C TRP A 651 8.74 3.29 15.97
N LEU A 652 8.05 3.11 14.85
CA LEU A 652 6.89 3.84 14.41
C LEU A 652 5.67 2.95 14.59
N LYS A 653 4.71 3.40 15.36
CA LYS A 653 3.43 2.71 15.53
C LYS A 653 2.39 3.37 14.64
N ASN A 654 1.71 2.58 13.82
CA ASN A 654 0.52 3.05 13.14
C ASN A 654 -0.49 3.48 14.20
N LEU A 655 -0.91 4.75 14.14
CA LEU A 655 -1.84 5.30 15.10
C LEU A 655 -3.09 4.46 15.09
N GLU A 656 -3.38 3.84 16.18
CA GLU A 656 -4.57 3.09 16.57
C GLU A 656 -5.70 2.99 15.53
N CYS A 657 -5.30 2.71 14.30
CA CYS A 657 -6.16 2.49 13.16
C CYS A 657 -6.87 1.16 13.32
N ILE A 658 -8.17 1.12 13.18
CA ILE A 658 -8.93 -0.12 13.26
C ILE A 658 -8.86 -0.86 11.93
N SER A 659 -8.85 -0.16 10.81
CA SER A 659 -8.86 -0.73 9.46
C SER A 659 -7.87 -0.09 8.49
N ASN A 660 -7.37 1.12 8.79
CA ASN A 660 -6.50 1.83 7.87
C ASN A 660 -5.05 1.41 8.00
N SER A 661 -4.46 0.95 6.91
CA SER A 661 -3.02 0.80 6.81
C SER A 661 -2.37 2.13 6.44
N VAL A 662 -1.15 2.33 6.89
CA VAL A 662 -0.36 3.53 6.59
C VAL A 662 0.87 3.13 5.78
N GLU A 663 1.02 3.73 4.61
CA GLU A 663 2.24 3.62 3.83
C GLU A 663 3.32 4.48 4.48
N MET A 664 4.41 3.86 4.88
CA MET A 664 5.53 4.49 5.57
C MET A 664 6.81 4.28 4.80
N SER A 665 7.57 5.35 4.61
CA SER A 665 8.97 5.28 4.23
C SER A 665 9.82 5.80 5.39
N ALA A 666 10.85 5.06 5.78
CA ALA A 666 11.72 5.42 6.88
C ALA A 666 13.18 5.15 6.57
N SER A 667 14.06 6.04 6.97
CA SER A 667 15.49 5.80 6.99
C SER A 667 16.03 5.95 8.42
N PHE A 668 16.84 4.99 8.81
CA PHE A 668 17.54 4.96 10.08
C PHE A 668 19.02 4.88 9.80
N SER A 669 19.81 5.79 10.35
CA SER A 669 21.26 5.81 10.14
C SER A 669 21.96 5.93 11.49
N LEU A 670 22.82 4.95 11.77
CA LEU A 670 23.58 4.85 13.01
C LEU A 670 24.99 5.42 12.79
N TYR A 671 25.35 6.33 13.65
CA TYR A 671 26.69 6.91 13.67
C TYR A 671 27.37 6.66 15.01
N VAL A 672 28.68 6.62 15.00
CA VAL A 672 29.50 6.63 16.20
C VAL A 672 30.32 7.93 16.24
N ASN A 673 30.38 8.51 17.41
CA ASN A 673 31.33 9.59 17.69
C ASN A 673 32.60 8.96 18.29
N LEU A 674 33.66 9.04 17.56
CA LEU A 674 34.97 8.70 18.11
C LEU A 674 35.43 9.94 18.92
N LEU A 675 34.95 10.04 20.15
CA LEU A 675 35.54 11.01 21.07
C LEU A 675 37.02 10.68 21.22
N VAL A 676 37.86 11.43 20.54
CA VAL A 676 39.22 11.64 21.01
C VAL A 676 39.02 12.43 22.30
N ASP A 677 39.30 11.81 23.42
CA ASP A 677 39.26 12.49 24.72
C ASP A 677 40.35 13.57 24.72
N VAL A 678 40.00 14.79 24.29
CA VAL A 678 40.87 15.96 24.38
C VAL A 678 40.54 16.65 25.71
N ASN A 679 40.85 15.98 26.79
CA ASN A 679 41.15 16.68 28.02
C ASN A 679 42.61 17.21 27.91
N GLU A 680 42.81 18.24 27.11
CA GLU A 680 43.99 19.08 27.25
C GLU A 680 43.87 19.92 28.50
N THR A 681 44.10 19.33 29.65
CA THR A 681 44.86 20.01 30.67
C THR A 681 46.31 19.97 30.18
N GLN A 682 46.91 21.14 30.02
CA GLN A 682 48.33 21.31 29.77
C GLN A 682 49.14 20.50 30.79
N ASN A 683 49.44 19.25 30.44
CA ASN A 683 50.51 18.46 30.99
C ASN A 683 51.30 17.86 29.81
N THR A 684 52.57 18.13 29.80
CA THR A 684 53.59 17.61 28.90
C THR A 684 53.65 16.08 28.93
N GLU A 685 52.60 15.37 28.43
CA GLU A 685 52.56 13.91 28.37
C GLU A 685 52.66 13.43 26.92
N SER A 686 53.45 12.41 26.74
CA SER A 686 53.86 11.68 25.52
C SER A 686 52.78 11.64 24.44
N GLN A 687 52.95 12.40 23.37
CA GLN A 687 52.18 12.30 22.15
C GLN A 687 52.64 11.04 21.38
N VAL A 688 51.73 10.26 20.81
CA VAL A 688 52.06 9.24 19.81
C VAL A 688 51.71 9.77 18.44
N ASN A 689 52.73 9.87 17.58
CA ASN A 689 52.56 10.31 16.19
C ASN A 689 52.77 9.13 15.25
N CYS A 690 51.88 8.99 14.29
CA CYS A 690 51.93 7.96 13.24
C CYS A 690 52.19 8.67 11.88
N TYR A 691 53.31 8.36 11.25
CA TYR A 691 53.69 8.95 9.95
C TYR A 691 54.50 8.00 9.09
N PRO A 692 54.20 7.88 7.78
CA PRO A 692 53.13 8.52 7.03
C PRO A 692 51.76 7.94 7.38
N ASN A 693 50.73 8.80 7.38
CA ASN A 693 49.35 8.43 7.49
C ASN A 693 48.53 9.38 6.57
N PRO A 694 47.94 8.88 5.48
CA PRO A 694 47.81 7.46 5.05
C PRO A 694 49.17 6.79 4.76
N MET A 695 49.23 5.49 5.05
CA MET A 695 50.38 4.66 4.72
C MET A 695 50.16 3.83 3.45
N SER A 696 51.19 3.63 2.66
CA SER A 696 51.18 2.70 1.52
C SER A 696 51.86 1.37 1.83
N ASN A 697 53.11 1.41 2.27
CA ASN A 697 53.89 0.21 2.58
C ASN A 697 54.22 0.05 4.06
N ASN A 698 54.60 1.12 4.71
CA ASN A 698 54.95 1.16 6.13
C ASN A 698 54.63 2.49 6.75
N THR A 699 54.45 2.49 8.06
CA THR A 699 54.30 3.70 8.89
C THR A 699 55.11 3.54 10.16
N GLN A 700 55.45 4.66 10.78
CA GLN A 700 56.24 4.69 11.99
C GLN A 700 55.48 5.37 13.13
N PHE A 701 55.42 4.72 14.28
CA PHE A 701 54.85 5.26 15.50
C PHE A 701 55.97 5.85 16.37
N LYS A 702 55.87 7.14 16.65
CA LYS A 702 56.82 7.86 17.50
C LYS A 702 56.13 8.29 18.77
N PHE A 703 56.69 7.94 19.92
CA PHE A 703 56.21 8.35 21.23
C PHE A 703 57.37 8.49 22.24
N ASN A 704 57.10 9.20 23.31
CA ASN A 704 58.05 9.38 24.41
C ASN A 704 57.57 8.65 25.65
N VAL A 705 58.47 8.00 26.37
CA VAL A 705 58.24 7.38 27.67
C VAL A 705 59.05 8.18 28.68
N GLN A 706 58.38 8.79 29.70
CA GLN A 706 59.05 9.67 30.64
C GLN A 706 59.68 8.94 31.83
N ASP A 707 59.02 7.86 32.30
CA ASP A 707 59.43 6.98 33.34
C ASP A 707 59.43 5.51 32.89
N GLU A 708 60.16 4.65 33.54
CA GLU A 708 60.07 3.20 33.25
C GLU A 708 58.65 2.74 33.29
N SER A 709 58.12 2.31 32.15
CA SER A 709 56.71 2.06 31.92
C SER A 709 56.46 0.77 31.16
N ASN A 710 55.40 0.09 31.51
CA ASN A 710 54.90 -1.00 30.70
C ASN A 710 54.06 -0.42 29.56
N ILE A 711 54.49 -0.64 28.32
CA ILE A 711 53.79 -0.18 27.15
C ILE A 711 53.15 -1.33 26.39
N ARG A 712 52.06 -1.03 25.70
CA ARG A 712 51.48 -1.89 24.66
C ARG A 712 50.98 -1.01 23.51
N LEU A 713 51.53 -1.22 22.32
CA LEU A 713 51.05 -0.61 21.07
C LEU A 713 50.39 -1.69 20.21
N SER A 714 49.12 -1.53 19.94
CA SER A 714 48.31 -2.50 19.17
C SER A 714 47.50 -1.80 18.07
N ILE A 715 47.24 -2.56 16.99
CA ILE A 715 46.40 -2.14 15.84
C ILE A 715 45.04 -2.89 15.94
N TYR A 716 43.99 -2.21 15.60
CA TYR A 716 42.62 -2.69 15.60
C TYR A 716 41.94 -2.35 14.28
N ASP A 717 41.03 -3.17 13.84
CA ASP A 717 40.11 -2.84 12.73
C ASP A 717 39.03 -1.85 13.17
N ILE A 718 38.15 -1.50 12.22
CA ILE A 718 37.00 -0.60 12.48
C ILE A 718 35.96 -1.21 13.42
N GLN A 719 35.98 -2.52 13.63
CA GLN A 719 35.11 -3.25 14.57
C GLN A 719 35.70 -3.34 15.98
N GLY A 720 36.94 -2.84 16.15
CA GLY A 720 37.66 -2.92 17.43
C GLY A 720 38.31 -4.29 17.69
N ILE A 721 38.40 -5.14 16.67
CA ILE A 721 39.09 -6.43 16.76
C ILE A 721 40.60 -6.16 16.66
N LYS A 722 41.35 -6.69 17.63
CA LYS A 722 42.81 -6.55 17.61
C LYS A 722 43.40 -7.33 16.46
N ILE A 723 44.14 -6.63 15.59
CA ILE A 723 44.79 -7.18 14.40
C ILE A 723 46.27 -7.54 14.69
N LYS A 724 46.97 -6.66 15.40
CA LYS A 724 48.39 -6.85 15.71
C LYS A 724 48.80 -6.13 16.97
N THR A 725 49.72 -6.72 17.70
CA THR A 725 50.49 -6.03 18.73
C THR A 725 51.88 -5.70 18.16
N ILE A 726 52.22 -4.40 18.07
CA ILE A 726 53.49 -3.94 17.54
C ILE A 726 54.58 -4.01 18.59
N ALA A 727 54.28 -3.65 19.81
CA ALA A 727 55.18 -3.68 20.94
C ALA A 727 54.43 -3.93 22.24
N GLU A 728 55.03 -4.70 23.16
CA GLU A 728 54.52 -4.94 24.49
C GLU A 728 55.68 -5.21 25.47
N GLY A 729 55.66 -4.60 26.64
CA GLY A 729 56.61 -4.83 27.72
C GLY A 729 57.16 -3.55 28.37
N MET A 730 58.11 -3.76 29.30
CA MET A 730 58.74 -2.66 30.02
C MET A 730 59.73 -1.88 29.15
N HIS A 731 59.59 -0.56 29.15
CA HIS A 731 60.41 0.36 28.39
C HIS A 731 60.99 1.42 29.33
N GLN A 732 62.31 1.71 29.14
CA GLN A 732 63.00 2.74 29.89
C GLN A 732 62.59 4.15 29.41
N PRO A 733 62.80 5.21 30.19
CA PRO A 733 62.57 6.58 29.74
C PRO A 733 63.33 6.85 28.44
N GLY A 734 62.66 7.45 27.45
CA GLY A 734 63.24 7.79 26.16
C GLY A 734 62.24 7.97 25.04
N ASN A 735 62.76 8.33 23.85
CA ASN A 735 61.97 8.45 22.63
C ASN A 735 62.02 7.14 21.85
N TYR A 736 60.85 6.63 21.50
CA TYR A 736 60.69 5.38 20.77
C TYR A 736 60.14 5.65 19.38
N SER A 737 60.60 4.82 18.42
CA SER A 737 60.16 4.84 17.05
C SER A 737 59.96 3.39 16.59
N LEU A 738 58.74 2.99 16.35
CA LEU A 738 58.36 1.61 15.99
C LEU A 738 57.78 1.59 14.58
N ASP A 739 58.35 0.73 13.74
CA ASP A 739 57.88 0.58 12.37
C ASP A 739 56.79 -0.50 12.28
N TRP A 740 55.80 -0.27 11.44
CA TRP A 740 54.78 -1.26 11.08
C TRP A 740 54.57 -1.28 9.56
N ASN A 741 54.60 -2.48 9.01
CA ASN A 741 54.52 -2.75 7.57
C ASN A 741 53.06 -3.02 7.07
N GLY A 742 52.06 -2.75 7.86
CA GLY A 742 50.66 -2.95 7.48
C GLY A 742 50.24 -4.44 7.39
N CYS A 743 50.87 -5.34 8.17
CA CYS A 743 50.50 -6.74 8.23
C CYS A 743 49.86 -7.11 9.57
N ASP A 744 48.99 -8.14 9.56
CA ASP A 744 48.40 -8.77 10.74
C ASP A 744 49.43 -9.64 11.52
N GLU A 745 48.97 -10.35 12.57
CA GLU A 745 49.81 -11.27 13.36
C GLU A 745 50.34 -12.45 12.52
N GLN A 746 49.64 -12.85 11.47
CA GLN A 746 49.97 -13.94 10.56
C GLN A 746 50.91 -13.50 9.42
N GLY A 747 51.19 -12.20 9.30
CA GLY A 747 52.00 -11.64 8.25
C GLY A 747 51.26 -11.30 6.96
N ASN A 748 49.95 -11.40 6.94
CA ASN A 748 49.14 -11.03 5.79
C ASN A 748 49.00 -9.49 5.73
N HIS A 749 49.05 -8.94 4.54
CA HIS A 749 48.82 -7.51 4.34
C HIS A 749 47.36 -7.15 4.55
N LEU A 750 47.11 -6.07 5.30
CA LEU A 750 45.78 -5.53 5.48
C LEU A 750 45.25 -4.90 4.19
N SER A 751 43.92 -4.97 4.02
CA SER A 751 43.21 -4.31 2.93
C SER A 751 43.26 -2.79 3.06
N ASN A 752 43.03 -2.07 1.93
CA ASN A 752 42.83 -0.63 1.97
C ASN A 752 41.65 -0.31 2.88
N GLY A 753 41.84 0.65 3.79
CA GLY A 753 40.80 1.00 4.76
C GLY A 753 41.36 1.75 5.96
N MET A 754 40.44 2.05 6.87
CA MET A 754 40.73 2.71 8.14
C MET A 754 40.97 1.68 9.22
N TYR A 755 42.00 1.94 10.03
CA TYR A 755 42.39 1.16 11.20
C TYR A 755 42.63 2.10 12.38
N PHE A 756 42.70 1.52 13.59
CA PHE A 756 43.01 2.28 14.79
C PHE A 756 44.30 1.71 15.43
N TYR A 757 45.10 2.57 15.99
CA TYR A 757 46.17 2.17 16.87
C TYR A 757 45.91 2.64 18.30
N GLN A 758 46.28 1.83 19.26
CA GLN A 758 46.21 2.16 20.67
C GLN A 758 47.56 1.97 21.33
N LEU A 759 48.06 3.04 21.90
CA LEU A 759 49.22 3.01 22.78
C LEU A 759 48.75 3.07 24.24
N ASP A 760 49.07 2.04 25.00
CA ASP A 760 48.82 1.96 26.45
C ASP A 760 50.12 2.11 27.16
N ILE A 761 50.22 3.07 28.08
CA ILE A 761 51.39 3.31 28.94
C ILE A 761 50.90 3.24 30.38
N ASN A 762 51.25 2.18 31.11
CA ASN A 762 50.85 1.94 32.50
C ASN A 762 49.34 2.07 32.73
N GLY A 763 48.49 1.55 31.80
CA GLY A 763 47.04 1.62 31.86
C GLY A 763 46.43 2.91 31.29
N ARG A 764 47.23 3.90 30.91
CA ARG A 764 46.77 5.10 30.22
C ARG A 764 46.80 4.86 28.71
N LYS A 765 45.63 4.92 28.08
CA LYS A 765 45.45 4.58 26.67
C LYS A 765 45.35 5.83 25.81
N LYS A 766 46.09 5.85 24.72
CA LYS A 766 45.99 6.82 23.63
C LYS A 766 45.67 6.11 22.35
N VAL A 767 44.65 6.59 21.64
CA VAL A 767 44.15 5.98 20.39
C VAL A 767 44.29 6.97 19.25
N GLY A 768 44.70 6.50 18.08
CA GLY A 768 44.72 7.30 16.89
C GLY A 768 44.27 6.52 15.66
N LYS A 769 43.99 7.25 14.58
CA LYS A 769 43.54 6.69 13.30
C LYS A 769 44.71 6.41 12.40
N LEU A 770 44.64 5.37 11.60
CA LEU A 770 45.60 5.02 10.58
C LEU A 770 44.84 4.57 9.32
N MET A 771 45.19 5.16 8.20
CA MET A 771 44.68 4.78 6.89
C MET A 771 45.68 4.00 6.09
N VAL A 772 45.29 2.84 5.61
CA VAL A 772 46.09 2.02 4.68
C VAL A 772 45.57 2.24 3.28
N VAL A 773 46.48 2.67 2.35
CA VAL A 773 46.17 2.91 0.94
C VAL A 773 47.34 2.31 0.13
N ARG A 774 47.07 1.20 -0.56
CA ARG A 774 48.05 0.48 -1.40
C ARG A 774 47.67 0.53 -2.85
#